data_3d2024bc83d7ca5a80f3cac3cbe59c1a
#
_entry.id   3d2024bc83d7ca5a80f3cac3cbe59c1a
#
_cell.length_a   1.000
_cell.length_b   1.000
_cell.length_c   1.000
_cell.angle_alpha   90.00
_cell.angle_beta   90.00
_cell.angle_gamma   90.00
#
_symmetry.space_group_name_H-M   'P 1'
#
loop_
_entity.id
_entity.type
_entity.pdbx_description
1 polymer ?
#
loop_
_entity_poly.entity_id
_entity_poly.type
_entity_poly.pdbx_seq_one_letter_code
_entity_poly.pdbx_strand_id
1 'polypeptide(L)'
;MPPPTHRATLALAALLACAGPSFAQAQVQAPTAAPAITDGALEWNLPADDLGIVLARIARQGGRTISAAPALVAGHRAPPVQGHLTVAQAAQQALAGSGLVLAQTPAGTLTVVVADRKASAPAASAGAEARETLAEVRVTAMAERSGTTEGTGAYTARGPTGVATGLGLSLKDTPQSVSVITQQRMEDENLTSINQVLARTPGISTAVLGTERTNANARGYAITNYQLDGVSTHTEFLGLDALPSQSIADMALYDRVEVLRGASGLTTGAGDPSGVVNMVRKKPTAAFQGSAEASIGSRGERRGVLDLSTPLNASGSVRGRMVAVHQEGDGFIDNYSKKKDVLYGVVEADLTSSLKLTAGIDHQESRSRGSLSYLGFPLFNSSGEQTDFRRSFSSAGRNNQFNTNSTTGFVTLEQSLANDWKLQVSANDVRSTQREDSVYLAVNSSLFDKTTGDGLLLNAERRDYDLRSKTVDLKMSGPFTLFGREHEAVVGIDYTDFGSLTNGSFDTSGLDGAPVNIYRWDNSGSPVFGERFVTFDSTRRQKSLYGAGRFQLSDQLKLIVGGKVLNYDSNYITKTTAGYNDSAPSSERRVFTPYGGLVYELNAAHSLYASFATIYNPQTALDRNGAYLDPQEGNTYEAGIKSSFLGGRLTSSAAVYQIRQDNVSEADPGYFIPGTTNTASRAIKGAKTQGIDLELNGMLAQGWNLSASYNYSASEDATGQRINTTFPRQMARVWTTYRLPGDWRRLTLGGGVDWNSGITYTGVAWQIERTVTARQGAYAVAGLMARYDVSDQLSLTLNVQNVFDRKYIASMSGWWYSGTYGAPRSVQATARYRF
;
A
#
# COMPACT_ATOMS: atom_id res chain seq x y z
N MET A 1 -8.59 31.85 -29.50
CA MET A 1 -9.70 31.33 -28.68
C MET A 1 -9.27 31.39 -27.23
N PRO A 2 -10.06 31.96 -26.31
CA PRO A 2 -9.66 32.14 -24.92
C PRO A 2 -9.71 30.81 -24.13
N PRO A 3 -8.93 30.66 -23.04
CA PRO A 3 -8.86 29.45 -22.27
C PRO A 3 -10.13 29.21 -21.45
N PRO A 4 -10.49 27.97 -21.15
CA PRO A 4 -11.62 27.68 -20.27
C PRO A 4 -11.20 27.86 -18.82
N THR A 5 -11.70 28.95 -18.23
CA THR A 5 -11.63 29.25 -16.81
C THR A 5 -12.82 28.63 -16.06
N HIS A 6 -12.53 28.04 -14.89
CA HIS A 6 -13.45 27.89 -13.76
C HIS A 6 -14.75 27.09 -13.93
N ARG A 7 -14.66 25.73 -13.78
CA ARG A 7 -15.85 24.91 -13.42
C ARG A 7 -15.64 23.96 -12.22
N ALA A 8 -14.52 24.01 -11.55
CA ALA A 8 -14.28 23.13 -10.40
C ALA A 8 -14.72 23.72 -9.04
N THR A 9 -14.97 25.01 -8.98
CA THR A 9 -15.34 25.70 -7.71
C THR A 9 -16.84 25.68 -7.39
N LEU A 10 -17.69 25.24 -8.29
CA LEU A 10 -19.14 25.22 -8.10
C LEU A 10 -19.73 23.91 -7.54
N ALA A 11 -18.97 22.83 -7.56
CA ALA A 11 -19.45 21.54 -7.03
C ALA A 11 -19.36 21.42 -5.50
N LEU A 12 -18.47 22.18 -4.86
CA LEU A 12 -18.33 22.15 -3.40
C LEU A 12 -19.35 23.06 -2.69
N ALA A 13 -19.83 24.12 -3.38
CA ALA A 13 -20.85 25.02 -2.83
C ALA A 13 -22.27 24.44 -2.87
N ALA A 14 -22.54 23.47 -3.74
CA ALA A 14 -23.87 22.86 -3.88
C ALA A 14 -24.18 21.82 -2.77
N LEU A 15 -23.16 21.28 -2.08
CA LEU A 15 -23.34 20.35 -0.96
C LEU A 15 -23.56 21.05 0.39
N LEU A 16 -23.26 22.34 0.48
CA LEU A 16 -23.49 23.16 1.68
C LEU A 16 -24.79 23.98 1.65
N ALA A 17 -25.49 24.03 0.51
CA ALA A 17 -26.67 24.90 0.32
C ALA A 17 -28.03 24.19 0.60
N CYS A 18 -28.06 22.89 0.96
CA CYS A 18 -29.31 22.16 1.24
C CYS A 18 -29.65 22.02 2.73
N ALA A 19 -29.04 22.79 3.62
CA ALA A 19 -29.42 22.84 5.04
C ALA A 19 -29.72 24.28 5.45
N GLY A 20 -30.87 24.78 5.03
CA GLY A 20 -31.42 26.04 5.55
C GLY A 20 -32.52 25.71 6.58
N PRO A 21 -32.52 26.39 7.75
CA PRO A 21 -33.41 26.01 8.85
C PRO A 21 -34.78 26.68 8.72
N SER A 22 -35.82 25.87 8.80
CA SER A 22 -37.17 26.37 9.16
C SER A 22 -37.30 26.30 10.67
N PHE A 23 -37.15 27.42 11.35
CA PHE A 23 -37.52 27.54 12.77
C PHE A 23 -39.05 27.60 12.91
N ALA A 24 -39.62 26.49 13.38
CA ALA A 24 -40.93 26.47 14.04
C ALA A 24 -40.69 26.30 15.53
N GLN A 25 -41.07 27.27 16.30
CA GLN A 25 -41.08 27.23 17.76
C GLN A 25 -42.06 26.14 18.22
N ALA A 26 -41.58 25.10 18.91
CA ALA A 26 -42.38 24.17 19.70
C ALA A 26 -41.85 24.16 21.11
N GLN A 27 -42.82 24.28 22.03
CA GLN A 27 -42.66 24.39 23.48
C GLN A 27 -41.91 23.21 24.07
N VAL A 28 -41.05 23.49 25.03
CA VAL A 28 -40.33 22.53 25.87
C VAL A 28 -41.35 21.79 26.75
N GLN A 29 -41.53 20.51 26.49
CA GLN A 29 -42.05 19.54 27.44
C GLN A 29 -40.89 18.73 28.04
N ALA A 30 -40.89 18.57 29.33
CA ALA A 30 -39.90 17.82 30.12
C ALA A 30 -39.74 16.38 29.59
N PRO A 31 -38.54 15.79 29.62
CA PRO A 31 -38.32 14.46 29.12
C PRO A 31 -39.02 13.43 29.98
N THR A 32 -39.98 12.73 29.41
CA THR A 32 -40.47 11.44 29.93
C THR A 32 -39.34 10.43 29.88
N ALA A 33 -39.17 9.67 30.96
CA ALA A 33 -38.17 8.63 31.11
C ALA A 33 -38.17 7.67 29.91
N ALA A 34 -36.98 7.37 29.40
CA ALA A 34 -36.79 6.35 28.40
C ALA A 34 -37.36 5.00 28.87
N PRO A 35 -38.00 4.21 28.02
CA PRO A 35 -38.50 2.89 28.38
C PRO A 35 -37.32 2.02 28.84
N ALA A 36 -37.46 1.41 30.00
CA ALA A 36 -36.58 0.39 30.52
C ALA A 36 -36.51 -0.74 29.49
N ILE A 37 -35.30 -1.03 28.96
CA ILE A 37 -35.07 -2.22 28.15
C ILE A 37 -35.30 -3.40 29.08
N THR A 38 -36.41 -4.08 28.90
CA THR A 38 -36.70 -5.35 29.56
C THR A 38 -35.72 -6.39 29.07
N ASP A 39 -34.80 -6.81 29.94
CA ASP A 39 -33.86 -7.92 29.74
C ASP A 39 -34.72 -9.21 29.57
N GLY A 40 -34.99 -9.58 28.32
CA GLY A 40 -35.62 -10.86 28.03
C GLY A 40 -34.68 -12.00 28.44
N ALA A 41 -35.19 -12.98 29.14
CA ALA A 41 -34.44 -14.20 29.45
C ALA A 41 -34.26 -15.01 28.16
N LEU A 42 -33.04 -15.50 27.92
CA LEU A 42 -32.66 -16.34 26.80
C LEU A 42 -32.33 -17.75 27.30
N GLU A 43 -32.44 -18.72 26.43
CA GLU A 43 -32.04 -20.10 26.74
C GLU A 43 -30.53 -20.24 26.52
N TRP A 44 -29.83 -20.66 27.58
CA TRP A 44 -28.36 -20.83 27.57
C TRP A 44 -27.99 -22.29 27.72
N ASN A 45 -27.01 -22.73 26.95
CA ASN A 45 -26.37 -24.04 27.07
C ASN A 45 -24.92 -23.92 26.68
N LEU A 46 -24.11 -23.27 27.55
CA LEU A 46 -22.67 -23.09 27.34
C LEU A 46 -21.91 -24.09 28.20
N PRO A 47 -21.00 -24.88 27.63
CA PRO A 47 -20.12 -25.79 28.39
C PRO A 47 -19.09 -25.00 29.22
N ALA A 48 -18.53 -25.65 30.23
CA ALA A 48 -17.44 -25.10 31.02
C ALA A 48 -16.21 -24.85 30.12
N ASP A 49 -15.71 -23.60 30.13
CA ASP A 49 -14.61 -23.16 29.28
C ASP A 49 -13.80 -22.05 29.99
N ASP A 50 -12.79 -21.47 29.33
CA ASP A 50 -12.12 -20.28 29.82
C ASP A 50 -13.12 -19.15 30.11
N LEU A 51 -12.97 -18.51 31.26
CA LEU A 51 -13.94 -17.48 31.73
C LEU A 51 -14.10 -16.33 30.74
N GLY A 52 -13.01 -15.89 30.14
CA GLY A 52 -13.03 -14.84 29.14
C GLY A 52 -13.81 -15.23 27.88
N ILE A 53 -13.67 -16.50 27.47
CA ILE A 53 -14.40 -17.06 26.30
C ILE A 53 -15.89 -17.17 26.59
N VAL A 54 -16.26 -17.67 27.76
CA VAL A 54 -17.66 -17.83 28.15
C VAL A 54 -18.34 -16.47 28.27
N LEU A 55 -17.72 -15.47 28.91
CA LEU A 55 -18.26 -14.12 29.00
C LEU A 55 -18.42 -13.46 27.63
N ALA A 56 -17.48 -13.70 26.70
CA ALA A 56 -17.60 -13.19 25.34
C ALA A 56 -18.75 -13.85 24.56
N ARG A 57 -18.99 -15.16 24.77
CA ARG A 57 -20.15 -15.86 24.19
C ARG A 57 -21.48 -15.34 24.76
N ILE A 58 -21.54 -15.10 26.07
CA ILE A 58 -22.71 -14.52 26.73
C ILE A 58 -23.01 -13.12 26.20
N ALA A 59 -21.98 -12.28 26.07
CA ALA A 59 -22.13 -10.93 25.54
C ALA A 59 -22.64 -10.94 24.08
N ARG A 60 -22.10 -11.86 23.26
CA ARG A 60 -22.48 -12.01 21.84
C ARG A 60 -23.90 -12.53 21.67
N GLN A 61 -24.25 -13.62 22.35
CA GLN A 61 -25.56 -14.25 22.23
C GLN A 61 -26.69 -13.39 22.85
N GLY A 62 -26.35 -12.66 23.91
CA GLY A 62 -27.32 -11.79 24.61
C GLY A 62 -27.38 -10.36 24.07
N GLY A 63 -26.58 -10.01 23.07
CA GLY A 63 -26.59 -8.66 22.46
C GLY A 63 -26.19 -7.52 23.41
N ARG A 64 -25.55 -7.82 24.56
CA ARG A 64 -25.15 -6.84 25.59
C ARG A 64 -23.64 -6.82 25.79
N THR A 65 -23.09 -5.63 26.02
CA THR A 65 -21.67 -5.47 26.33
C THR A 65 -21.37 -5.91 27.76
N ILE A 66 -20.46 -6.89 27.91
CA ILE A 66 -19.85 -7.28 29.19
C ILE A 66 -18.38 -6.86 29.14
N SER A 67 -17.98 -5.96 30.01
CA SER A 67 -16.60 -5.50 30.14
C SER A 67 -15.88 -6.31 31.20
N ALA A 68 -14.78 -6.97 30.85
CA ALA A 68 -13.93 -7.68 31.79
C ALA A 68 -12.47 -7.38 31.45
N ALA A 69 -11.68 -6.96 32.45
CA ALA A 69 -10.24 -6.77 32.24
C ALA A 69 -9.60 -8.14 31.99
N PRO A 70 -8.83 -8.33 30.92
CA PRO A 70 -8.23 -9.63 30.58
C PRO A 70 -7.40 -10.24 31.71
N ALA A 71 -6.72 -9.39 32.48
CA ALA A 71 -5.93 -9.81 33.64
C ALA A 71 -6.78 -10.38 34.80
N LEU A 72 -8.07 -9.99 34.90
CA LEU A 72 -8.98 -10.50 35.93
C LEU A 72 -9.59 -11.84 35.54
N VAL A 73 -9.77 -12.12 34.27
CA VAL A 73 -10.38 -13.37 33.79
C VAL A 73 -9.37 -14.41 33.33
N ALA A 74 -8.10 -14.00 33.13
CA ALA A 74 -7.03 -14.90 32.72
C ALA A 74 -6.75 -15.96 33.81
N GLY A 75 -6.74 -17.25 33.39
CA GLY A 75 -6.51 -18.39 34.29
C GLY A 75 -7.74 -18.83 35.08
N HIS A 76 -8.89 -18.16 34.96
CA HIS A 76 -10.14 -18.58 35.54
C HIS A 76 -10.98 -19.41 34.56
N ARG A 77 -11.62 -20.46 35.04
CA ARG A 77 -12.51 -21.32 34.27
C ARG A 77 -13.96 -21.12 34.70
N ALA A 78 -14.84 -20.81 33.75
CA ALA A 78 -16.27 -20.70 34.03
C ALA A 78 -16.93 -22.08 34.19
N PRO A 79 -17.85 -22.27 35.11
CA PRO A 79 -18.71 -23.42 35.13
C PRO A 79 -19.66 -23.42 33.92
N PRO A 80 -20.37 -24.55 33.62
CA PRO A 80 -21.38 -24.57 32.58
C PRO A 80 -22.48 -23.54 32.89
N VAL A 81 -22.91 -22.79 31.87
CA VAL A 81 -24.02 -21.84 31.98
C VAL A 81 -25.23 -22.43 31.27
N GLN A 82 -26.25 -22.80 32.03
CA GLN A 82 -27.45 -23.47 31.51
C GLN A 82 -28.74 -22.89 32.09
N GLY A 83 -29.81 -22.86 31.29
CA GLY A 83 -31.14 -22.46 31.70
C GLY A 83 -31.63 -21.18 31.02
N HIS A 84 -32.84 -20.80 31.38
CA HIS A 84 -33.51 -19.60 30.86
C HIS A 84 -33.15 -18.39 31.73
N LEU A 85 -32.12 -17.67 31.36
CA LEU A 85 -31.52 -16.61 32.17
C LEU A 85 -31.42 -15.30 31.39
N THR A 86 -31.45 -14.16 32.10
CA THR A 86 -31.03 -12.88 31.49
C THR A 86 -29.50 -12.86 31.25
N VAL A 87 -29.01 -11.97 30.40
CA VAL A 87 -27.57 -11.81 30.14
C VAL A 87 -26.80 -11.58 31.44
N ALA A 88 -27.32 -10.77 32.35
CA ALA A 88 -26.68 -10.50 33.63
C ALA A 88 -26.62 -11.77 34.52
N GLN A 89 -27.70 -12.57 34.57
CA GLN A 89 -27.72 -13.82 35.30
C GLN A 89 -26.79 -14.87 34.72
N ALA A 90 -26.72 -15.00 33.40
CA ALA A 90 -25.82 -15.90 32.71
C ALA A 90 -24.36 -15.54 32.97
N ALA A 91 -24.02 -14.24 32.92
CA ALA A 91 -22.68 -13.73 33.24
C ALA A 91 -22.32 -13.96 34.73
N GLN A 92 -23.30 -13.79 35.62
CA GLN A 92 -23.11 -14.03 37.05
C GLN A 92 -22.90 -15.53 37.37
N GLN A 93 -23.57 -16.42 36.63
CA GLN A 93 -23.34 -17.87 36.71
C GLN A 93 -21.97 -18.25 36.19
N ALA A 94 -21.50 -17.63 35.10
CA ALA A 94 -20.16 -17.86 34.58
C ALA A 94 -19.05 -17.40 35.55
N LEU A 95 -19.30 -16.39 36.36
CA LEU A 95 -18.36 -15.86 37.37
C LEU A 95 -18.35 -16.66 38.67
N ALA A 96 -19.23 -17.64 38.83
CA ALA A 96 -19.32 -18.41 40.08
C ALA A 96 -18.00 -19.16 40.36
N GLY A 97 -17.48 -18.98 41.60
CA GLY A 97 -16.23 -19.62 42.04
C GLY A 97 -14.94 -18.89 41.59
N SER A 98 -15.00 -17.83 40.81
CA SER A 98 -13.84 -17.07 40.35
C SER A 98 -13.36 -15.97 41.31
N GLY A 99 -14.11 -15.63 42.36
CA GLY A 99 -13.84 -14.49 43.22
C GLY A 99 -14.14 -13.13 42.55
N LEU A 100 -14.78 -13.16 41.39
CA LEU A 100 -15.19 -11.98 40.61
C LEU A 100 -16.71 -11.78 40.69
N VAL A 101 -17.17 -10.55 40.61
CA VAL A 101 -18.60 -10.18 40.61
C VAL A 101 -18.93 -9.27 39.43
N LEU A 102 -20.19 -9.30 39.02
CA LEU A 102 -20.70 -8.44 37.96
C LEU A 102 -21.21 -7.13 38.57
N ALA A 103 -20.70 -6.00 38.15
CA ALA A 103 -21.19 -4.66 38.46
C ALA A 103 -21.85 -4.04 37.24
N GLN A 104 -22.86 -3.21 37.42
CA GLN A 104 -23.51 -2.46 36.34
C GLN A 104 -23.12 -0.97 36.47
N THR A 105 -22.62 -0.38 35.36
CA THR A 105 -22.31 1.04 35.32
C THR A 105 -23.59 1.88 35.20
N PRO A 106 -23.58 3.17 35.57
CA PRO A 106 -24.74 4.06 35.38
C PRO A 106 -25.26 4.14 33.94
N ALA A 107 -24.38 3.81 32.95
CA ALA A 107 -24.75 3.74 31.53
C ALA A 107 -25.31 2.37 31.11
N GLY A 108 -25.57 1.44 32.05
CA GLY A 108 -26.18 0.15 31.79
C GLY A 108 -25.21 -0.96 31.30
N THR A 109 -23.91 -0.69 31.23
CA THR A 109 -22.90 -1.67 30.83
C THR A 109 -22.54 -2.61 31.98
N LEU A 110 -22.49 -3.92 31.72
CA LEU A 110 -22.05 -4.92 32.70
C LEU A 110 -20.52 -4.98 32.77
N THR A 111 -19.96 -4.92 34.01
CA THR A 111 -18.50 -4.92 34.22
C THR A 111 -18.11 -5.95 35.27
N VAL A 112 -17.05 -6.73 35.01
CA VAL A 112 -16.51 -7.73 35.95
C VAL A 112 -15.47 -7.06 36.85
N VAL A 113 -15.64 -7.20 38.16
CA VAL A 113 -14.76 -6.64 39.20
C VAL A 113 -14.44 -7.67 40.29
N VAL A 114 -13.39 -7.45 41.09
CA VAL A 114 -13.02 -8.34 42.21
C VAL A 114 -14.01 -8.15 43.38
N ALA A 115 -14.40 -9.24 44.03
CA ALA A 115 -15.45 -9.23 45.07
C ALA A 115 -15.13 -8.50 46.38
N ASP A 116 -13.86 -8.18 46.67
CA ASP A 116 -13.39 -7.67 47.97
C ASP A 116 -13.18 -6.15 48.04
N ARG A 117 -14.02 -5.35 47.37
CA ARG A 117 -14.05 -3.88 47.68
C ARG A 117 -15.47 -3.45 48.07
N LYS A 118 -15.70 -3.36 49.40
CA LYS A 118 -16.81 -2.57 49.93
C LYS A 118 -16.78 -1.17 49.34
N ALA A 119 -17.89 -0.77 48.73
CA ALA A 119 -18.09 0.54 48.15
C ALA A 119 -17.90 1.64 49.23
N SER A 120 -16.79 2.35 49.22
CA SER A 120 -16.64 3.64 49.83
C SER A 120 -16.50 4.67 48.73
N ALA A 121 -17.27 5.75 48.81
CA ALA A 121 -17.30 6.81 47.80
C ALA A 121 -15.91 7.39 47.55
N PRO A 122 -15.51 7.67 46.31
CA PRO A 122 -14.14 8.03 45.96
C PRO A 122 -13.88 9.51 46.24
N ALA A 123 -12.81 9.76 46.98
CA ALA A 123 -12.12 11.05 46.95
C ALA A 123 -11.39 11.19 45.60
N ALA A 124 -11.54 12.34 45.00
CA ALA A 124 -10.98 12.69 43.70
C ALA A 124 -9.45 12.72 43.72
N SER A 125 -8.78 11.71 43.15
CA SER A 125 -7.39 11.80 42.66
C SER A 125 -6.80 10.58 41.94
N ALA A 126 -7.62 9.57 41.55
CA ALA A 126 -7.13 8.36 40.84
C ALA A 126 -7.63 8.27 39.40
N GLY A 127 -7.97 9.39 38.75
CA GLY A 127 -8.69 9.36 37.48
C GLY A 127 -7.86 9.35 36.19
N ALA A 128 -6.54 9.57 36.22
CA ALA A 128 -5.74 9.71 35.02
C ALA A 128 -5.20 8.36 34.47
N GLU A 129 -4.73 7.48 35.34
CA GLU A 129 -4.15 6.20 34.91
C GLU A 129 -5.22 5.18 34.46
N ALA A 130 -6.42 5.22 35.06
CA ALA A 130 -7.54 4.36 34.62
C ALA A 130 -8.15 4.78 33.26
N ARG A 131 -8.01 6.05 32.88
CA ARG A 131 -8.49 6.53 31.56
C ARG A 131 -7.57 6.13 30.40
N GLU A 132 -6.25 6.16 30.60
CA GLU A 132 -5.30 5.72 29.57
C GLU A 132 -5.45 4.21 29.26
N THR A 133 -5.61 3.38 30.29
CA THR A 133 -5.78 1.92 30.11
C THR A 133 -7.10 1.57 29.41
N LEU A 134 -8.19 2.29 29.71
CA LEU A 134 -9.49 2.08 29.06
C LEU A 134 -9.51 2.56 27.59
N ALA A 135 -8.81 3.64 27.27
CA ALA A 135 -8.69 4.13 25.90
C ALA A 135 -7.85 3.17 25.04
N GLU A 136 -6.73 2.67 25.58
CA GLU A 136 -5.87 1.70 24.88
C GLU A 136 -6.58 0.38 24.60
N VAL A 137 -7.32 -0.16 25.57
CA VAL A 137 -8.11 -1.40 25.41
C VAL A 137 -9.23 -1.23 24.40
N ARG A 138 -9.88 -0.06 24.39
CA ARG A 138 -10.95 0.23 23.41
C ARG A 138 -10.42 0.34 21.99
N VAL A 139 -9.30 1.04 21.81
CA VAL A 139 -8.65 1.17 20.50
C VAL A 139 -8.16 -0.18 19.99
N THR A 140 -7.55 -1.00 20.86
CA THR A 140 -7.07 -2.34 20.50
C THR A 140 -8.22 -3.27 20.09
N ALA A 141 -9.33 -3.29 20.85
CA ALA A 141 -10.50 -4.12 20.50
C ALA A 141 -11.18 -3.68 19.20
N MET A 142 -11.23 -2.38 18.91
CA MET A 142 -11.71 -1.87 17.63
C MET A 142 -10.77 -2.24 16.49
N ALA A 143 -9.47 -2.16 16.70
CA ALA A 143 -8.46 -2.53 15.71
C ALA A 143 -8.52 -4.01 15.34
N GLU A 144 -8.75 -4.90 16.31
CA GLU A 144 -8.90 -6.34 16.08
C GLU A 144 -10.11 -6.67 15.20
N ARG A 145 -11.19 -5.86 15.28
CA ARG A 145 -12.40 -6.05 14.46
C ARG A 145 -12.32 -5.41 13.09
N SER A 146 -11.72 -4.25 13.00
CA SER A 146 -11.68 -3.44 11.77
C SER A 146 -10.40 -3.58 10.97
N GLY A 147 -9.34 -4.15 11.56
CA GLY A 147 -8.00 -4.16 10.98
C GLY A 147 -7.30 -2.79 11.00
N THR A 148 -7.90 -1.77 11.63
CA THR A 148 -7.32 -0.43 11.75
C THR A 148 -6.03 -0.47 12.57
N THR A 149 -4.99 0.20 12.09
CA THR A 149 -3.71 0.32 12.79
C THR A 149 -3.53 1.68 13.46
N GLU A 150 -4.35 2.65 13.07
CA GLU A 150 -4.37 4.01 13.61
C GLU A 150 -4.61 4.01 15.12
N GLY A 151 -3.79 4.75 15.85
CA GLY A 151 -3.90 4.90 17.30
C GLY A 151 -3.51 3.66 18.12
N THR A 152 -3.09 2.56 17.51
CA THR A 152 -2.69 1.34 18.23
C THR A 152 -1.28 1.39 18.81
N GLY A 153 -0.41 2.29 18.31
CA GLY A 153 1.00 2.34 18.67
C GLY A 153 1.79 1.09 18.24
N ALA A 154 1.20 0.19 17.47
CA ALA A 154 1.76 -1.12 17.16
C ALA A 154 2.43 -1.16 15.77
N TYR A 155 3.46 -2.00 15.65
CA TYR A 155 4.07 -2.35 14.37
C TYR A 155 3.43 -3.61 13.75
N THR A 156 2.45 -4.22 14.41
CA THR A 156 1.69 -5.35 13.93
C THR A 156 0.24 -4.96 13.63
N ALA A 157 -0.33 -5.50 12.55
CA ALA A 157 -1.76 -5.47 12.31
C ALA A 157 -2.38 -6.75 12.86
N ARG A 158 -3.40 -6.63 13.72
CA ARG A 158 -4.10 -7.77 14.31
C ARG A 158 -5.37 -8.12 13.56
N GLY A 159 -5.87 -7.19 12.77
CA GLY A 159 -7.10 -7.39 12.02
C GLY A 159 -6.91 -8.21 10.75
N PRO A 160 -8.03 -8.59 10.12
CA PRO A 160 -8.01 -9.37 8.91
C PRO A 160 -7.46 -8.60 7.72
N THR A 161 -6.83 -9.32 6.79
CA THR A 161 -6.42 -8.83 5.47
C THR A 161 -7.10 -9.64 4.38
N GLY A 162 -7.57 -8.98 3.33
CA GLY A 162 -8.16 -9.63 2.14
C GLY A 162 -7.22 -9.65 0.93
N VAL A 163 -6.00 -9.11 1.06
CA VAL A 163 -5.11 -8.85 -0.09
C VAL A 163 -4.72 -10.11 -0.86
N ALA A 164 -4.66 -11.27 -0.21
CA ALA A 164 -4.26 -12.53 -0.85
C ALA A 164 -5.43 -13.30 -1.48
N THR A 165 -6.59 -13.35 -0.83
CA THR A 165 -7.69 -14.26 -1.21
C THR A 165 -9.06 -13.60 -1.32
N GLY A 166 -9.20 -12.34 -0.89
CA GLY A 166 -10.50 -11.70 -0.71
C GLY A 166 -11.26 -12.13 0.55
N LEU A 167 -10.86 -13.25 1.18
CA LEU A 167 -11.32 -13.65 2.51
C LEU A 167 -10.66 -12.77 3.58
N GLY A 168 -11.40 -12.45 4.64
CA GLY A 168 -10.87 -11.69 5.78
C GLY A 168 -10.01 -12.57 6.70
N LEU A 169 -8.84 -12.98 6.26
CA LEU A 169 -7.97 -13.88 7.02
C LEU A 169 -6.99 -13.12 7.92
N SER A 170 -6.65 -13.72 9.07
CA SER A 170 -5.52 -13.24 9.86
C SER A 170 -4.21 -13.42 9.08
N LEU A 171 -3.17 -12.64 9.41
CA LEU A 171 -1.85 -12.83 8.80
C LEU A 171 -1.32 -14.26 9.02
N LYS A 172 -1.64 -14.88 10.17
CA LYS A 172 -1.26 -16.27 10.51
C LYS A 172 -1.95 -17.29 9.61
N ASP A 173 -3.22 -17.04 9.23
CA ASP A 173 -4.03 -17.94 8.40
C ASP A 173 -3.89 -17.69 6.90
N THR A 174 -3.19 -16.63 6.50
CA THR A 174 -2.95 -16.31 5.09
C THR A 174 -1.73 -17.10 4.58
N PRO A 175 -1.89 -18.09 3.67
CA PRO A 175 -0.77 -18.95 3.23
C PRO A 175 0.08 -18.31 2.13
N GLN A 176 0.43 -17.05 2.28
CA GLN A 176 1.35 -16.29 1.43
C GLN A 176 2.09 -15.24 2.25
N SER A 177 3.23 -14.77 1.76
CA SER A 177 4.00 -13.69 2.39
C SER A 177 3.28 -12.37 2.25
N VAL A 178 2.81 -11.82 3.36
CA VAL A 178 2.16 -10.51 3.45
C VAL A 178 2.85 -9.67 4.51
N SER A 179 3.27 -8.47 4.14
CA SER A 179 3.78 -7.44 5.06
C SER A 179 2.76 -6.34 5.25
N VAL A 180 2.59 -5.86 6.47
CA VAL A 180 1.73 -4.71 6.78
C VAL A 180 2.60 -3.61 7.39
N ILE A 181 2.61 -2.46 6.74
CA ILE A 181 3.26 -1.25 7.25
C ILE A 181 2.18 -0.43 7.94
N THR A 182 2.24 -0.40 9.27
CA THR A 182 1.23 0.27 10.11
C THR A 182 1.42 1.78 10.13
N GLN A 183 0.39 2.52 10.52
CA GLN A 183 0.48 3.97 10.68
C GLN A 183 1.60 4.37 11.65
N GLN A 184 1.71 3.69 12.82
CA GLN A 184 2.76 4.00 13.79
C GLN A 184 4.15 3.84 13.19
N ARG A 185 4.39 2.82 12.37
CA ARG A 185 5.66 2.62 11.69
C ARG A 185 5.92 3.72 10.67
N MET A 186 4.90 4.12 9.88
CA MET A 186 5.02 5.23 8.95
C MET A 186 5.37 6.55 9.64
N GLU A 187 4.79 6.82 10.80
CA GLU A 187 5.08 7.99 11.62
C GLU A 187 6.51 7.96 12.18
N ASP A 188 6.93 6.85 12.80
CA ASP A 188 8.25 6.73 13.45
C ASP A 188 9.41 6.80 12.42
N GLU A 189 9.25 6.18 11.26
CA GLU A 189 10.23 6.21 10.16
C GLU A 189 10.10 7.45 9.26
N ASN A 190 9.07 8.31 9.50
CA ASN A 190 8.74 9.48 8.66
C ASN A 190 8.52 9.13 7.19
N LEU A 191 7.67 8.12 6.94
CA LEU A 191 7.33 7.66 5.59
C LEU A 191 6.08 8.42 5.10
N THR A 192 6.28 9.46 4.31
CA THR A 192 5.20 10.37 3.85
C THR A 192 4.67 10.04 2.46
N SER A 193 5.34 9.16 1.70
CA SER A 193 4.93 8.74 0.37
C SER A 193 4.94 7.22 0.21
N ILE A 194 4.14 6.71 -0.73
CA ILE A 194 4.12 5.28 -1.04
C ILE A 194 5.51 4.75 -1.45
N ASN A 195 6.28 5.51 -2.19
CA ASN A 195 7.62 5.11 -2.62
C ASN A 195 8.56 4.90 -1.42
N GLN A 196 8.47 5.74 -0.39
CA GLN A 196 9.23 5.56 0.86
C GLN A 196 8.77 4.31 1.62
N VAL A 197 7.44 4.06 1.69
CA VAL A 197 6.89 2.85 2.31
C VAL A 197 7.39 1.61 1.59
N LEU A 198 7.33 1.57 0.25
CA LEU A 198 7.79 0.43 -0.54
C LEU A 198 9.29 0.20 -0.38
N ALA A 199 10.10 1.26 -0.35
CA ALA A 199 11.55 1.15 -0.10
C ALA A 199 11.88 0.55 1.28
N ARG A 200 10.99 0.65 2.27
CA ARG A 200 11.12 0.09 3.63
C ARG A 200 10.40 -1.24 3.81
N THR A 201 9.61 -1.65 2.82
CA THR A 201 8.87 -2.92 2.88
C THR A 201 9.82 -4.12 2.68
N PRO A 202 9.70 -5.19 3.47
CA PRO A 202 10.47 -6.41 3.31
C PRO A 202 10.37 -7.00 1.90
N GLY A 203 11.51 -7.36 1.30
CA GLY A 203 11.56 -8.02 -0.01
C GLY A 203 11.22 -7.14 -1.20
N ILE A 204 11.06 -5.82 -0.99
CA ILE A 204 10.84 -4.86 -2.06
C ILE A 204 12.13 -4.10 -2.35
N SER A 205 12.54 -4.10 -3.61
CA SER A 205 13.57 -3.19 -4.13
C SER A 205 12.92 -2.11 -4.98
N THR A 206 13.47 -0.90 -4.93
CA THR A 206 12.96 0.22 -5.73
C THR A 206 14.00 0.64 -6.76
N ALA A 207 13.56 0.91 -7.97
CA ALA A 207 14.35 1.49 -9.03
C ALA A 207 13.85 2.91 -9.30
N VAL A 208 14.72 3.88 -9.07
CA VAL A 208 14.44 5.31 -9.31
C VAL A 208 14.82 5.63 -10.75
N LEU A 209 13.86 5.99 -11.56
CA LEU A 209 13.99 6.32 -12.98
C LEU A 209 13.78 7.83 -13.21
N GLY A 210 14.52 8.66 -12.52
CA GLY A 210 14.28 10.10 -12.48
C GLY A 210 13.75 10.57 -11.13
N THR A 211 13.26 11.80 -11.05
CA THR A 211 12.79 12.36 -9.77
C THR A 211 11.38 11.97 -9.41
N GLU A 212 10.52 11.72 -10.42
CA GLU A 212 9.09 11.50 -10.24
C GLU A 212 8.65 10.05 -10.52
N ARG A 213 9.56 9.21 -11.00
CA ARG A 213 9.27 7.83 -11.36
C ARG A 213 10.08 6.87 -10.51
N THR A 214 9.38 6.00 -9.81
CA THR A 214 9.98 4.93 -9.00
C THR A 214 9.21 3.65 -9.25
N ASN A 215 9.93 2.62 -9.68
CA ASN A 215 9.39 1.28 -9.80
C ASN A 215 9.68 0.49 -8.55
N ALA A 216 8.68 -0.24 -8.07
CA ALA A 216 8.84 -1.22 -7.02
C ALA A 216 8.91 -2.62 -7.61
N ASN A 217 9.83 -3.44 -7.13
CA ASN A 217 10.02 -4.80 -7.59
C ASN A 217 10.00 -5.75 -6.41
N ALA A 218 9.29 -6.84 -6.56
CA ALA A 218 9.26 -7.95 -5.62
C ALA A 218 9.73 -9.23 -6.31
N ARG A 219 10.64 -9.97 -5.67
CA ARG A 219 11.08 -11.28 -6.17
C ARG A 219 11.58 -11.26 -7.63
N GLY A 220 12.14 -10.13 -8.08
CA GLY A 220 12.68 -9.96 -9.43
C GLY A 220 11.70 -9.46 -10.50
N TYR A 221 10.45 -9.20 -10.14
CA TYR A 221 9.40 -8.72 -11.05
C TYR A 221 8.85 -7.36 -10.61
N ALA A 222 8.46 -6.52 -11.56
CA ALA A 222 7.86 -5.22 -11.29
C ALA A 222 6.47 -5.38 -10.65
N ILE A 223 6.17 -4.58 -9.64
CA ILE A 223 4.83 -4.52 -9.05
C ILE A 223 3.98 -3.57 -9.89
N THR A 224 3.04 -4.14 -10.62
CA THR A 224 2.08 -3.42 -11.46
C THR A 224 0.67 -3.39 -10.84
N ASN A 225 0.42 -4.23 -9.85
CA ASN A 225 -0.88 -4.39 -9.22
C ASN A 225 -0.99 -3.59 -7.93
N TYR A 226 -1.84 -2.56 -7.96
CA TYR A 226 -2.18 -1.74 -6.81
C TYR A 226 -3.67 -1.86 -6.49
N GLN A 227 -4.01 -1.73 -5.22
CA GLN A 227 -5.39 -1.74 -4.73
C GLN A 227 -5.63 -0.53 -3.83
N LEU A 228 -6.85 -0.03 -3.85
CA LEU A 228 -7.38 0.95 -2.90
C LEU A 228 -8.52 0.28 -2.14
N ASP A 229 -8.34 0.09 -0.82
CA ASP A 229 -9.29 -0.63 0.05
C ASP A 229 -9.65 -2.05 -0.45
N GLY A 230 -8.68 -2.74 -1.05
CA GLY A 230 -8.85 -4.08 -1.61
C GLY A 230 -9.45 -4.15 -3.02
N VAL A 231 -9.76 -2.99 -3.63
CA VAL A 231 -10.27 -2.91 -5.01
C VAL A 231 -9.11 -2.61 -5.95
N SER A 232 -8.90 -3.46 -6.95
CA SER A 232 -7.80 -3.33 -7.89
C SER A 232 -7.93 -2.06 -8.74
N THR A 233 -6.83 -1.33 -8.86
CA THR A 233 -6.68 -0.23 -9.79
C THR A 233 -5.62 -0.60 -10.82
N HIS A 234 -5.92 -0.42 -12.09
CA HIS A 234 -4.95 -0.71 -13.13
C HIS A 234 -3.92 0.42 -13.23
N THR A 235 -2.63 0.08 -13.40
CA THR A 235 -1.54 1.06 -13.25
C THR A 235 -0.50 1.02 -14.36
N GLU A 236 -0.60 0.08 -15.29
CA GLU A 236 0.42 -0.10 -16.32
C GLU A 236 0.31 0.95 -17.41
N PHE A 237 1.44 1.59 -17.72
CA PHE A 237 1.59 2.55 -18.80
C PHE A 237 2.76 2.10 -19.69
N LEU A 238 2.52 1.76 -20.96
CA LEU A 238 3.53 1.46 -21.99
C LEU A 238 4.63 0.45 -21.59
N GLY A 239 4.38 -0.47 -20.66
CA GLY A 239 5.46 -1.27 -20.08
C GLY A 239 6.49 -0.46 -19.28
N LEU A 240 6.24 0.83 -19.08
CA LEU A 240 7.00 1.75 -18.26
C LEU A 240 6.20 1.97 -16.96
N ASP A 241 6.55 1.24 -16.02
CA ASP A 241 6.09 1.03 -14.67
C ASP A 241 5.56 2.24 -13.92
N ALA A 242 4.54 2.02 -13.12
CA ALA A 242 3.84 2.90 -12.20
C ALA A 242 3.13 4.11 -12.83
N LEU A 243 1.81 4.15 -12.69
CA LEU A 243 1.04 5.36 -12.97
C LEU A 243 1.56 6.52 -12.12
N PRO A 244 1.75 7.70 -12.69
CA PRO A 244 2.07 8.91 -11.95
C PRO A 244 1.13 9.17 -10.77
N SER A 245 -0.17 8.85 -10.94
CA SER A 245 -1.19 9.01 -9.91
C SER A 245 -0.90 8.26 -8.61
N GLN A 246 -0.23 7.12 -8.68
CA GLN A 246 0.10 6.34 -7.48
C GLN A 246 1.45 6.72 -6.90
N SER A 247 2.41 7.14 -7.72
CA SER A 247 3.70 7.62 -7.24
C SER A 247 3.58 8.86 -6.36
N ILE A 248 2.49 9.63 -6.49
CA ILE A 248 2.21 10.81 -5.66
C ILE A 248 1.40 10.50 -4.39
N ALA A 249 0.96 9.24 -4.18
CA ALA A 249 0.12 8.91 -3.03
C ALA A 249 0.75 9.31 -1.70
N ASP A 250 0.02 10.14 -0.93
CA ASP A 250 0.44 10.64 0.36
C ASP A 250 -0.02 9.74 1.50
N MET A 251 0.89 9.37 2.38
CA MET A 251 0.57 8.44 3.46
C MET A 251 -0.32 9.05 4.55
N ALA A 252 -0.50 10.36 4.60
CA ALA A 252 -1.46 10.99 5.51
C ALA A 252 -2.91 10.51 5.29
N LEU A 253 -3.25 10.04 4.07
CA LEU A 253 -4.58 9.53 3.72
C LEU A 253 -4.83 8.09 4.17
N TYR A 254 -3.78 7.33 4.47
CA TYR A 254 -3.87 5.87 4.65
C TYR A 254 -3.61 5.46 6.10
N ASP A 255 -4.38 4.47 6.55
CA ASP A 255 -4.19 3.80 7.84
C ASP A 255 -2.99 2.84 7.80
N ARG A 256 -2.85 2.12 6.70
CA ARG A 256 -1.78 1.15 6.49
C ARG A 256 -1.56 0.85 5.02
N VAL A 257 -0.43 0.23 4.74
CA VAL A 257 -0.12 -0.36 3.43
C VAL A 257 0.12 -1.85 3.63
N GLU A 258 -0.60 -2.66 2.87
CA GLU A 258 -0.46 -4.12 2.85
C GLU A 258 0.26 -4.53 1.56
N VAL A 259 1.29 -5.35 1.66
CA VAL A 259 2.07 -5.81 0.50
C VAL A 259 2.11 -7.33 0.48
N LEU A 260 1.41 -7.91 -0.48
CA LEU A 260 1.48 -9.33 -0.84
C LEU A 260 2.66 -9.53 -1.79
N ARG A 261 3.45 -10.59 -1.60
CA ARG A 261 4.54 -10.98 -2.50
C ARG A 261 4.22 -12.30 -3.22
N GLY A 262 4.52 -12.37 -4.53
CA GLY A 262 4.23 -13.51 -5.40
C GLY A 262 2.99 -13.32 -6.26
N ALA A 263 2.62 -14.34 -7.03
CA ALA A 263 1.46 -14.29 -7.92
C ALA A 263 0.16 -14.00 -7.16
N SER A 264 -0.68 -13.15 -7.73
CA SER A 264 -1.90 -12.61 -7.13
C SER A 264 -3.13 -12.67 -8.05
N GLY A 265 -3.10 -13.55 -9.06
CA GLY A 265 -4.15 -13.61 -10.08
C GLY A 265 -5.57 -13.77 -9.53
N LEU A 266 -5.74 -14.39 -8.36
CA LEU A 266 -7.04 -14.50 -7.69
C LEU A 266 -7.66 -13.14 -7.37
N THR A 267 -6.88 -12.19 -6.84
CA THR A 267 -7.39 -10.89 -6.39
C THR A 267 -7.22 -9.78 -7.42
N THR A 268 -6.24 -9.87 -8.33
CA THR A 268 -5.92 -8.79 -9.27
C THR A 268 -6.31 -9.10 -10.73
N GLY A 269 -6.13 -10.35 -11.17
CA GLY A 269 -6.31 -10.77 -12.55
C GLY A 269 -5.01 -10.75 -13.34
N ALA A 270 -4.85 -9.84 -14.30
CA ALA A 270 -3.64 -9.75 -15.14
C ALA A 270 -2.47 -9.04 -14.42
N GLY A 271 -1.23 -9.42 -14.72
CA GLY A 271 0.00 -8.80 -14.22
C GLY A 271 1.17 -9.75 -14.09
N ASP A 272 2.26 -9.27 -13.48
CA ASP A 272 3.45 -10.04 -13.22
C ASP A 272 3.38 -10.83 -11.89
N PRO A 273 4.15 -11.92 -11.72
CA PRO A 273 4.18 -12.71 -10.50
C PRO A 273 4.99 -12.03 -9.38
N SER A 274 4.82 -10.73 -9.22
CA SER A 274 5.56 -9.84 -8.31
C SER A 274 4.90 -9.69 -6.95
N GLY A 275 3.68 -9.16 -6.97
CA GLY A 275 2.92 -8.87 -5.77
C GLY A 275 1.80 -7.84 -5.96
N VAL A 276 1.16 -7.49 -4.85
CA VAL A 276 0.11 -6.47 -4.77
C VAL A 276 0.42 -5.49 -3.67
N VAL A 277 0.22 -4.22 -3.93
CA VAL A 277 0.26 -3.14 -2.94
C VAL A 277 -1.17 -2.67 -2.68
N ASN A 278 -1.70 -2.92 -1.50
CA ASN A 278 -3.02 -2.45 -1.08
C ASN A 278 -2.87 -1.28 -0.11
N MET A 279 -3.35 -0.12 -0.50
CA MET A 279 -3.39 1.09 0.33
C MET A 279 -4.77 1.21 0.98
N VAL A 280 -4.82 1.05 2.30
CA VAL A 280 -6.07 1.11 3.08
C VAL A 280 -6.26 2.50 3.62
N ARG A 281 -7.33 3.18 3.20
CA ARG A 281 -7.64 4.56 3.57
C ARG A 281 -8.07 4.69 5.03
N LYS A 282 -7.79 5.83 5.62
CA LYS A 282 -8.34 6.22 6.92
C LYS A 282 -9.84 6.39 6.84
N LYS A 283 -10.55 5.87 7.84
CA LYS A 283 -12.02 5.97 7.97
C LYS A 283 -12.41 7.02 8.99
N PRO A 284 -13.65 7.55 8.93
CA PRO A 284 -14.19 8.40 9.97
C PRO A 284 -14.30 7.69 11.32
N THR A 285 -14.15 8.43 12.40
CA THR A 285 -14.20 7.93 13.78
C THR A 285 -15.54 8.22 14.46
N ALA A 286 -15.92 7.38 15.40
CA ALA A 286 -17.17 7.52 16.15
C ALA A 286 -17.15 8.67 17.16
N ALA A 287 -15.97 9.15 17.54
CA ALA A 287 -15.76 10.32 18.39
C ALA A 287 -14.90 11.33 17.63
N PHE A 288 -14.96 12.60 18.04
CA PHE A 288 -14.07 13.60 17.48
C PHE A 288 -12.61 13.21 17.72
N GLN A 289 -11.83 13.27 16.67
CA GLN A 289 -10.38 13.15 16.67
C GLN A 289 -9.81 14.17 15.70
N GLY A 290 -8.76 14.84 16.12
CA GLY A 290 -8.08 15.80 15.29
C GLY A 290 -6.58 15.77 15.51
N SER A 291 -5.82 16.04 14.46
CA SER A 291 -4.39 16.30 14.57
C SER A 291 -3.93 17.36 13.58
N ALA A 292 -2.99 18.18 14.03
CA ALA A 292 -2.26 19.11 13.21
C ALA A 292 -0.77 18.78 13.28
N GLU A 293 -0.10 18.73 12.14
CA GLU A 293 1.32 18.45 12.04
C GLU A 293 2.01 19.55 11.26
N ALA A 294 3.18 19.99 11.73
CA ALA A 294 4.07 20.89 11.01
C ALA A 294 5.49 20.33 11.04
N SER A 295 6.12 20.25 9.88
CA SER A 295 7.48 19.74 9.74
C SER A 295 8.35 20.73 8.98
N ILE A 296 9.62 20.81 9.39
CA ILE A 296 10.69 21.51 8.67
C ILE A 296 11.87 20.56 8.48
N GLY A 297 12.50 20.64 7.32
CA GLY A 297 13.57 19.71 6.99
C GLY A 297 14.72 20.33 6.22
N SER A 298 15.71 19.50 5.95
CA SER A 298 16.85 19.84 5.11
C SER A 298 16.37 20.33 3.74
N ARG A 299 17.12 21.24 3.12
CA ARG A 299 16.84 21.80 1.79
C ARG A 299 15.49 22.53 1.70
N GLY A 300 15.15 23.27 2.76
CA GLY A 300 13.93 24.08 2.77
C GLY A 300 12.63 23.30 2.79
N GLU A 301 12.67 21.99 3.05
CA GLU A 301 11.47 21.16 3.13
C GLU A 301 10.55 21.67 4.24
N ARG A 302 9.29 21.86 3.91
CA ARG A 302 8.21 22.27 4.81
C ARG A 302 7.00 21.42 4.50
N ARG A 303 6.35 20.91 5.55
CA ARG A 303 5.13 20.11 5.41
C ARG A 303 4.14 20.49 6.52
N GLY A 304 2.87 20.68 6.14
CA GLY A 304 1.74 20.81 7.04
C GLY A 304 0.71 19.73 6.77
N VAL A 305 0.14 19.13 7.81
CA VAL A 305 -0.95 18.17 7.73
C VAL A 305 -2.03 18.56 8.73
N LEU A 306 -3.28 18.56 8.28
CA LEU A 306 -4.47 18.67 9.13
C LEU A 306 -5.34 17.45 8.90
N ASP A 307 -5.70 16.73 9.95
CA ASP A 307 -6.53 15.53 9.91
C ASP A 307 -7.63 15.66 10.97
N LEU A 308 -8.87 15.76 10.52
CA LEU A 308 -10.04 15.96 11.38
C LEU A 308 -11.09 14.91 11.08
N SER A 309 -11.57 14.27 12.13
CA SER A 309 -12.64 13.26 12.06
C SER A 309 -13.68 13.50 13.14
N THR A 310 -14.97 13.44 12.78
CA THR A 310 -16.05 13.76 13.71
C THR A 310 -17.36 13.06 13.33
N PRO A 311 -18.23 12.69 14.29
CA PRO A 311 -19.61 12.44 14.01
C PRO A 311 -20.29 13.72 13.50
N LEU A 312 -21.10 13.59 12.45
CA LEU A 312 -21.81 14.70 11.80
C LEU A 312 -23.26 14.86 12.29
N ASN A 313 -23.77 13.89 13.06
CA ASN A 313 -25.08 13.94 13.71
C ASN A 313 -24.98 13.44 15.14
N ALA A 314 -26.02 13.74 15.93
CA ALA A 314 -26.06 13.42 17.35
C ALA A 314 -26.07 11.89 17.65
N SER A 315 -26.60 11.07 16.75
CA SER A 315 -26.60 9.60 16.90
C SER A 315 -25.24 8.97 16.57
N GLY A 316 -24.31 9.70 15.93
CA GLY A 316 -23.05 9.16 15.43
C GLY A 316 -23.20 8.21 14.24
N SER A 317 -24.43 8.11 13.67
CA SER A 317 -24.68 7.25 12.51
C SER A 317 -24.10 7.83 11.21
N VAL A 318 -23.84 9.12 11.14
CA VAL A 318 -23.13 9.77 10.05
C VAL A 318 -21.84 10.37 10.59
N ARG A 319 -20.72 10.00 9.98
CA ARG A 319 -19.38 10.40 10.41
C ARG A 319 -18.60 10.93 9.22
N GLY A 320 -17.76 11.92 9.43
CA GLY A 320 -16.91 12.50 8.39
C GLY A 320 -15.45 12.57 8.81
N ARG A 321 -14.57 12.52 7.82
CA ARG A 321 -13.13 12.79 8.00
C ARG A 321 -12.64 13.64 6.85
N MET A 322 -11.74 14.57 7.15
CA MET A 322 -11.02 15.39 6.20
C MET A 322 -9.54 15.36 6.53
N VAL A 323 -8.71 15.19 5.49
CA VAL A 323 -7.25 15.34 5.60
C VAL A 323 -6.79 16.33 4.55
N ALA A 324 -6.00 17.31 4.96
CA ALA A 324 -5.35 18.28 4.07
C ALA A 324 -3.84 18.25 4.30
N VAL A 325 -3.09 18.27 3.18
CA VAL A 325 -1.62 18.28 3.22
C VAL A 325 -1.10 19.36 2.29
N HIS A 326 -0.12 20.11 2.77
CA HIS A 326 0.72 20.98 1.95
C HIS A 326 2.18 20.64 2.20
N GLN A 327 2.96 20.42 1.15
CA GLN A 327 4.39 20.13 1.24
C GLN A 327 5.14 20.84 0.12
N GLU A 328 6.29 21.44 0.46
CA GLU A 328 7.20 22.03 -0.52
C GLU A 328 8.64 21.85 -0.06
N GLY A 329 9.58 21.85 -1.00
CA GLY A 329 11.01 21.78 -0.70
C GLY A 329 11.85 21.52 -1.93
N ASP A 330 13.15 21.69 -1.76
CA ASP A 330 14.14 21.39 -2.78
C ASP A 330 14.65 19.95 -2.65
N GLY A 331 14.94 19.29 -3.77
CA GLY A 331 15.61 18.01 -3.77
C GLY A 331 17.11 18.12 -3.51
N PHE A 332 17.77 16.96 -3.51
CA PHE A 332 19.25 16.95 -3.45
C PHE A 332 19.91 17.06 -4.84
N ILE A 333 19.11 16.92 -5.89
CA ILE A 333 19.54 17.10 -7.29
C ILE A 333 19.48 18.58 -7.63
N ASP A 334 20.50 19.08 -8.30
CA ASP A 334 20.60 20.50 -8.65
C ASP A 334 19.38 20.97 -9.44
N ASN A 335 18.88 22.15 -9.11
CA ASN A 335 17.70 22.79 -9.71
C ASN A 335 16.35 22.09 -9.49
N TYR A 336 16.30 20.95 -8.78
CA TYR A 336 15.07 20.24 -8.53
C TYR A 336 14.35 20.76 -7.28
N SER A 337 13.08 21.09 -7.45
CA SER A 337 12.13 21.43 -6.35
C SER A 337 10.78 20.80 -6.59
N LYS A 338 10.04 20.58 -5.52
CA LYS A 338 8.71 19.95 -5.56
C LYS A 338 7.75 20.64 -4.61
N LYS A 339 6.52 20.77 -5.07
CA LYS A 339 5.36 21.22 -4.28
C LYS A 339 4.24 20.21 -4.44
N LYS A 340 3.55 19.90 -3.32
CA LYS A 340 2.47 18.95 -3.28
C LYS A 340 1.33 19.46 -2.40
N ASP A 341 0.12 19.36 -2.93
CA ASP A 341 -1.13 19.70 -2.26
C ASP A 341 -2.05 18.47 -2.29
N VAL A 342 -2.66 18.14 -1.15
CA VAL A 342 -3.56 16.98 -1.02
C VAL A 342 -4.79 17.37 -0.23
N LEU A 343 -5.95 16.95 -0.73
CA LEU A 343 -7.23 17.05 -0.03
C LEU A 343 -7.96 15.72 -0.10
N TYR A 344 -8.34 15.20 1.05
CA TYR A 344 -9.13 13.99 1.21
C TYR A 344 -10.38 14.28 2.02
N GLY A 345 -11.52 13.77 1.57
CA GLY A 345 -12.78 13.84 2.30
C GLY A 345 -13.54 12.54 2.19
N VAL A 346 -14.04 12.02 3.32
CA VAL A 346 -14.84 10.79 3.37
C VAL A 346 -15.96 10.93 4.37
N VAL A 347 -17.13 10.43 4.00
CA VAL A 347 -18.32 10.30 4.86
C VAL A 347 -18.68 8.83 4.95
N GLU A 348 -18.97 8.39 6.16
CA GLU A 348 -19.53 7.07 6.45
C GLU A 348 -20.89 7.26 7.12
N ALA A 349 -21.92 6.57 6.59
CA ALA A 349 -23.28 6.63 7.09
C ALA A 349 -23.83 5.23 7.34
N ASP A 350 -24.27 4.97 8.55
CA ASP A 350 -25.05 3.79 8.91
C ASP A 350 -26.51 4.08 8.51
N LEU A 351 -26.90 3.70 7.27
CA LEU A 351 -28.23 3.97 6.70
C LEU A 351 -29.32 3.19 7.43
N THR A 352 -28.96 1.97 7.84
CA THR A 352 -29.74 1.12 8.75
C THR A 352 -28.78 0.42 9.72
N SER A 353 -29.30 -0.39 10.63
CA SER A 353 -28.47 -1.23 11.51
C SER A 353 -27.61 -2.27 10.75
N SER A 354 -27.96 -2.57 9.50
CA SER A 354 -27.27 -3.57 8.66
C SER A 354 -26.68 -3.01 7.37
N LEU A 355 -26.98 -1.76 7.00
CA LEU A 355 -26.55 -1.13 5.76
C LEU A 355 -25.67 0.08 6.05
N LYS A 356 -24.43 0.04 5.58
CA LYS A 356 -23.44 1.11 5.70
C LYS A 356 -23.03 1.63 4.34
N LEU A 357 -22.99 2.94 4.19
CA LEU A 357 -22.47 3.64 3.03
C LEU A 357 -21.19 4.37 3.41
N THR A 358 -20.13 4.19 2.62
CA THR A 358 -18.91 5.00 2.67
C THR A 358 -18.73 5.67 1.32
N ALA A 359 -18.57 6.98 1.28
CA ALA A 359 -18.31 7.73 0.05
C ALA A 359 -17.27 8.81 0.29
N GLY A 360 -16.38 9.02 -0.68
CA GLY A 360 -15.32 10.00 -0.51
C GLY A 360 -14.64 10.37 -1.80
N ILE A 361 -13.73 11.33 -1.65
CA ILE A 361 -12.90 11.86 -2.73
C ILE A 361 -11.50 12.13 -2.17
N ASP A 362 -10.46 11.81 -2.95
CA ASP A 362 -9.14 12.36 -2.74
C ASP A 362 -8.68 13.12 -3.98
N HIS A 363 -8.01 14.24 -3.77
CA HIS A 363 -7.41 15.07 -4.78
C HIS A 363 -5.98 15.35 -4.41
N GLN A 364 -5.06 15.03 -5.30
CA GLN A 364 -3.63 15.18 -5.09
C GLN A 364 -3.01 15.91 -6.28
N GLU A 365 -2.32 16.99 -6.02
CA GLU A 365 -1.57 17.74 -7.00
C GLU A 365 -0.09 17.74 -6.63
N SER A 366 0.77 17.44 -7.60
CA SER A 366 2.22 17.48 -7.45
C SER A 366 2.81 18.28 -8.60
N ARG A 367 3.59 19.30 -8.29
CA ARG A 367 4.30 20.13 -9.25
C ARG A 367 5.78 20.08 -8.94
N SER A 368 6.59 19.77 -9.95
CA SER A 368 8.04 19.78 -9.81
C SER A 368 8.69 20.66 -10.88
N ARG A 369 9.85 21.19 -10.53
CA ARG A 369 10.71 21.98 -11.42
C ARG A 369 12.10 21.39 -11.43
N GLY A 370 12.82 21.46 -12.56
CA GLY A 370 14.12 20.84 -12.72
C GLY A 370 14.07 19.32 -12.64
N SER A 371 12.93 18.70 -12.93
CA SER A 371 12.70 17.27 -12.82
C SER A 371 13.53 16.49 -13.82
N LEU A 372 14.13 15.38 -13.33
CA LEU A 372 14.70 14.35 -14.19
C LEU A 372 13.57 13.47 -14.73
N SER A 373 13.48 13.31 -16.05
CA SER A 373 12.43 12.49 -16.68
C SER A 373 12.68 10.99 -16.44
N TYR A 374 13.58 10.40 -17.22
CA TYR A 374 13.93 8.97 -17.12
C TYR A 374 15.42 8.74 -16.83
N LEU A 375 16.24 9.79 -16.97
CA LEU A 375 17.69 9.69 -17.02
C LEU A 375 18.32 10.39 -15.83
N GLY A 376 19.16 9.64 -15.10
CA GLY A 376 20.05 10.20 -14.11
C GLY A 376 21.38 10.68 -14.73
N PHE A 377 22.51 10.40 -14.08
CA PHE A 377 23.83 10.65 -14.63
C PHE A 377 24.22 9.55 -15.64
N PRO A 378 25.01 9.85 -16.69
CA PRO A 378 25.46 8.83 -17.62
C PRO A 378 26.37 7.81 -16.91
N LEU A 379 26.05 6.49 -17.04
CA LEU A 379 26.83 5.42 -16.41
C LEU A 379 28.21 5.20 -17.07
N PHE A 380 28.35 5.55 -18.35
CA PHE A 380 29.56 5.28 -19.13
C PHE A 380 29.97 6.51 -19.91
N ASN A 381 31.29 6.62 -20.16
CA ASN A 381 31.89 7.52 -21.14
C ASN A 381 32.09 6.79 -22.47
N SER A 382 32.64 7.48 -23.50
CA SER A 382 32.92 6.93 -24.82
C SER A 382 34.04 5.88 -24.84
N SER A 383 34.84 5.78 -23.78
CA SER A 383 35.80 4.69 -23.58
C SER A 383 35.17 3.44 -22.96
N GLY A 384 33.86 3.47 -22.61
CA GLY A 384 33.14 2.38 -21.95
C GLY A 384 33.45 2.25 -20.46
N GLU A 385 34.10 3.23 -19.85
CA GLU A 385 34.41 3.24 -18.44
C GLU A 385 33.22 3.76 -17.62
N GLN A 386 33.00 3.17 -16.45
CA GLN A 386 31.98 3.63 -15.50
C GLN A 386 32.34 5.02 -14.97
N THR A 387 31.38 5.90 -14.94
CA THR A 387 31.52 7.29 -14.49
C THR A 387 31.22 7.45 -12.99
N ASP A 388 31.70 8.56 -12.43
CA ASP A 388 31.36 9.01 -11.09
C ASP A 388 31.16 10.53 -11.09
N PHE A 389 29.93 10.98 -10.80
CA PHE A 389 29.56 12.38 -10.71
C PHE A 389 29.31 12.81 -9.26
N ARG A 390 29.26 14.11 -9.00
CA ARG A 390 28.76 14.61 -7.73
C ARG A 390 27.30 14.12 -7.53
N ARG A 391 26.89 13.86 -6.30
CA ARG A 391 25.57 13.29 -5.99
C ARG A 391 24.42 14.18 -6.49
N SER A 392 24.62 15.49 -6.47
CA SER A 392 23.63 16.47 -6.91
C SER A 392 23.60 16.72 -8.43
N PHE A 393 24.43 16.03 -9.21
CA PHE A 393 24.47 16.20 -10.66
C PHE A 393 23.08 15.99 -11.27
N SER A 394 22.67 16.92 -12.14
CA SER A 394 21.41 16.85 -12.89
C SER A 394 21.70 16.79 -14.39
N SER A 395 21.19 15.76 -15.06
CA SER A 395 21.13 15.69 -16.53
C SER A 395 19.98 16.51 -17.11
N ALA A 396 19.09 17.04 -16.28
CA ALA A 396 17.89 17.75 -16.69
C ALA A 396 18.09 19.25 -16.84
N GLY A 397 17.29 19.88 -17.70
CA GLY A 397 17.15 21.35 -17.77
C GLY A 397 16.53 21.93 -16.50
N ARG A 398 17.01 23.09 -16.07
CA ARG A 398 16.50 23.78 -14.85
C ARG A 398 15.02 24.18 -14.92
N ASN A 399 14.46 24.27 -16.11
CA ASN A 399 13.08 24.64 -16.37
C ASN A 399 12.16 23.45 -16.64
N ASN A 400 12.70 22.24 -16.58
CA ASN A 400 11.86 21.04 -16.70
C ASN A 400 10.73 21.06 -15.70
N GLN A 401 9.58 20.56 -16.13
CA GLN A 401 8.38 20.43 -15.29
C GLN A 401 7.83 19.03 -15.36
N PHE A 402 7.34 18.57 -14.23
CA PHE A 402 6.58 17.34 -14.14
C PHE A 402 5.41 17.58 -13.18
N ASN A 403 4.27 17.88 -13.76
CA ASN A 403 3.08 18.28 -13.02
C ASN A 403 2.04 17.17 -13.13
N THR A 404 1.60 16.64 -12.00
CA THR A 404 0.58 15.58 -11.92
C THR A 404 -0.59 16.07 -11.10
N ASN A 405 -1.79 15.85 -11.61
CA ASN A 405 -3.05 16.10 -10.92
C ASN A 405 -3.86 14.81 -10.94
N SER A 406 -4.25 14.31 -9.78
CA SER A 406 -5.02 13.08 -9.65
C SER A 406 -6.21 13.27 -8.75
N THR A 407 -7.37 12.81 -9.18
CA THR A 407 -8.61 12.81 -8.39
C THR A 407 -9.20 11.40 -8.39
N THR A 408 -9.47 10.89 -7.20
CA THR A 408 -10.15 9.60 -7.00
C THR A 408 -11.47 9.81 -6.28
N GLY A 409 -12.58 9.50 -6.94
CA GLY A 409 -13.89 9.36 -6.31
C GLY A 409 -14.13 7.89 -5.97
N PHE A 410 -14.70 7.62 -4.80
CA PHE A 410 -15.00 6.24 -4.39
C PHE A 410 -16.29 6.13 -3.60
N VAL A 411 -16.91 4.96 -3.70
CA VAL A 411 -18.09 4.59 -2.92
C VAL A 411 -18.03 3.13 -2.55
N THR A 412 -18.43 2.80 -1.32
CA THR A 412 -18.59 1.42 -0.85
C THR A 412 -19.91 1.31 -0.10
N LEU A 413 -20.71 0.32 -0.46
CA LEU A 413 -21.95 -0.06 0.20
C LEU A 413 -21.75 -1.43 0.84
N GLU A 414 -21.93 -1.54 2.15
CA GLU A 414 -21.79 -2.77 2.91
C GLU A 414 -23.13 -3.14 3.53
N GLN A 415 -23.69 -4.28 3.14
CA GLN A 415 -24.90 -4.85 3.69
C GLN A 415 -24.56 -6.10 4.51
N SER A 416 -24.83 -6.07 5.81
CA SER A 416 -24.84 -7.27 6.65
C SER A 416 -26.12 -8.05 6.39
N LEU A 417 -25.96 -9.35 6.15
CA LEU A 417 -27.04 -10.30 5.89
C LEU A 417 -27.19 -11.27 7.08
N ALA A 418 -28.18 -12.14 7.03
CA ALA A 418 -28.35 -13.20 8.02
C ALA A 418 -27.10 -14.12 8.07
N ASN A 419 -26.87 -14.76 9.23
CA ASN A 419 -25.77 -15.72 9.45
C ASN A 419 -24.38 -15.14 9.17
N ASP A 420 -24.12 -13.88 9.53
CA ASP A 420 -22.85 -13.16 9.37
C ASP A 420 -22.33 -13.04 7.91
N TRP A 421 -23.20 -13.26 6.93
CA TRP A 421 -22.88 -12.95 5.54
C TRP A 421 -22.85 -11.45 5.31
N LYS A 422 -21.99 -11.03 4.40
CA LYS A 422 -21.83 -9.62 3.99
C LYS A 422 -21.87 -9.51 2.48
N LEU A 423 -22.62 -8.55 1.99
CA LEU A 423 -22.60 -8.11 0.59
C LEU A 423 -21.92 -6.77 0.54
N GLN A 424 -20.93 -6.62 -0.32
CA GLN A 424 -20.20 -5.36 -0.51
C GLN A 424 -20.19 -4.99 -1.99
N VAL A 425 -20.53 -3.74 -2.27
CA VAL A 425 -20.37 -3.13 -3.59
C VAL A 425 -19.39 -1.97 -3.44
N SER A 426 -18.32 -1.99 -4.21
CA SER A 426 -17.30 -0.93 -4.19
C SER A 426 -17.07 -0.41 -5.59
N ALA A 427 -16.91 0.90 -5.74
CA ALA A 427 -16.55 1.54 -7.00
C ALA A 427 -15.51 2.63 -6.79
N ASN A 428 -14.55 2.72 -7.71
CA ASN A 428 -13.55 3.78 -7.79
C ASN A 428 -13.56 4.39 -9.20
N ASP A 429 -13.46 5.71 -9.29
CA ASP A 429 -13.21 6.48 -10.54
C ASP A 429 -11.95 7.32 -10.31
N VAL A 430 -10.84 6.91 -10.93
CA VAL A 430 -9.55 7.60 -10.87
C VAL A 430 -9.36 8.37 -12.16
N ARG A 431 -9.06 9.65 -12.06
CA ARG A 431 -8.68 10.53 -13.17
C ARG A 431 -7.37 11.21 -12.84
N SER A 432 -6.42 11.08 -13.75
CA SER A 432 -5.12 11.71 -13.57
C SER A 432 -4.66 12.36 -14.86
N THR A 433 -4.20 13.58 -14.75
CA THR A 433 -3.53 14.29 -15.84
C THR A 433 -2.09 14.55 -15.43
N GLN A 434 -1.18 14.41 -16.38
CA GLN A 434 0.21 14.73 -16.17
C GLN A 434 0.73 15.52 -17.35
N ARG A 435 1.54 16.54 -17.05
CA ARG A 435 2.31 17.27 -18.06
C ARG A 435 3.77 17.22 -17.71
N GLU A 436 4.55 16.83 -18.67
CA GLU A 436 5.99 16.76 -18.61
C GLU A 436 6.61 17.62 -19.72
N ASP A 437 7.38 18.62 -19.34
CA ASP A 437 8.24 19.41 -20.23
C ASP A 437 9.69 19.06 -19.88
N SER A 438 10.43 18.43 -20.79
CA SER A 438 11.73 17.86 -20.52
C SER A 438 12.79 18.33 -21.53
N VAL A 439 13.91 18.80 -21.01
CA VAL A 439 15.20 18.92 -21.69
C VAL A 439 16.18 18.08 -20.91
N TYR A 440 16.92 17.19 -21.56
CA TYR A 440 17.84 16.32 -20.86
C TYR A 440 18.99 15.84 -21.74
N LEU A 441 20.10 15.45 -21.10
CA LEU A 441 21.22 14.80 -21.77
C LEU A 441 20.81 13.43 -22.31
N ALA A 442 20.91 13.21 -23.61
CA ALA A 442 20.53 11.98 -24.31
C ALA A 442 21.56 10.85 -24.10
N VAL A 443 21.78 10.45 -22.85
CA VAL A 443 22.81 9.49 -22.43
C VAL A 443 22.60 8.07 -22.97
N ASN A 444 21.43 7.78 -23.48
CA ASN A 444 21.09 6.51 -24.14
C ASN A 444 21.47 6.48 -25.62
N SER A 445 21.59 7.62 -26.28
CA SER A 445 21.87 7.73 -27.69
C SER A 445 23.29 8.24 -27.98
N SER A 446 23.99 8.81 -27.00
CA SER A 446 25.31 9.38 -27.16
C SER A 446 26.17 9.19 -25.90
N LEU A 447 27.48 9.13 -26.06
CA LEU A 447 28.44 9.00 -24.96
C LEU A 447 29.44 10.15 -25.03
N PHE A 448 29.85 10.66 -23.88
CA PHE A 448 30.80 11.78 -23.81
C PHE A 448 32.26 11.31 -23.74
N ASP A 449 33.17 12.07 -24.33
CA ASP A 449 34.59 11.88 -24.12
C ASP A 449 34.99 12.33 -22.71
N LYS A 450 35.71 11.45 -21.99
CA LYS A 450 36.09 11.71 -20.57
C LYS A 450 37.08 12.85 -20.41
N THR A 451 37.81 13.20 -21.47
CA THR A 451 38.87 14.23 -21.44
C THR A 451 38.31 15.61 -21.79
N THR A 452 37.52 15.66 -22.86
CA THR A 452 36.97 16.94 -23.36
C THR A 452 35.58 17.24 -22.80
N GLY A 453 34.79 16.22 -22.45
CA GLY A 453 33.38 16.34 -22.03
C GLY A 453 32.41 16.46 -23.20
N ASP A 454 32.89 16.44 -24.45
CA ASP A 454 32.05 16.54 -25.65
C ASP A 454 31.46 15.18 -26.05
N GLY A 455 30.46 15.22 -26.92
CA GLY A 455 29.86 14.02 -27.52
C GLY A 455 28.43 13.72 -27.09
N LEU A 456 27.89 14.38 -26.07
CA LEU A 456 26.48 14.26 -25.72
C LEU A 456 25.61 15.17 -26.59
N LEU A 457 24.37 14.74 -26.76
CA LEU A 457 23.31 15.52 -27.39
C LEU A 457 22.23 15.85 -26.33
N LEU A 458 21.42 16.86 -26.62
CA LEU A 458 20.20 17.16 -25.85
C LEU A 458 18.99 16.44 -26.49
N ASN A 459 18.07 16.04 -25.66
CA ASN A 459 16.71 15.74 -26.06
C ASN A 459 15.78 16.79 -25.45
N ALA A 460 14.77 17.19 -26.21
CA ALA A 460 13.76 18.13 -25.75
C ALA A 460 12.38 17.70 -26.23
N GLU A 461 11.52 17.34 -25.28
CA GLU A 461 10.17 16.82 -25.57
C GLU A 461 9.15 17.31 -24.54
N ARG A 462 7.90 17.37 -24.97
CA ARG A 462 6.73 17.54 -24.11
C ARG A 462 5.85 16.32 -24.21
N ARG A 463 5.34 15.88 -23.08
CA ARG A 463 4.35 14.80 -22.99
C ARG A 463 3.19 15.23 -22.11
N ASP A 464 1.99 15.10 -22.65
CA ASP A 464 0.75 15.28 -21.92
C ASP A 464 0.05 13.92 -21.80
N TYR A 465 -0.32 13.54 -20.58
CA TYR A 465 -0.98 12.28 -20.27
C TYR A 465 -2.38 12.56 -19.71
N ASP A 466 -3.37 11.82 -20.17
CA ASP A 466 -4.71 11.75 -19.61
C ASP A 466 -5.02 10.30 -19.29
N LEU A 467 -5.22 10.00 -18.01
CA LEU A 467 -5.41 8.66 -17.48
C LEU A 467 -6.76 8.56 -16.80
N ARG A 468 -7.48 7.49 -17.08
CA ARG A 468 -8.76 7.20 -16.45
C ARG A 468 -8.87 5.73 -16.10
N SER A 469 -9.24 5.44 -14.86
CA SER A 469 -9.50 4.07 -14.41
C SER A 469 -10.81 4.01 -13.65
N LYS A 470 -11.73 3.16 -14.09
CA LYS A 470 -13.00 2.89 -13.40
C LYS A 470 -13.02 1.44 -12.99
N THR A 471 -13.30 1.19 -11.74
CA THR A 471 -13.41 -0.17 -11.22
C THR A 471 -14.68 -0.31 -10.40
N VAL A 472 -15.38 -1.42 -10.58
CA VAL A 472 -16.52 -1.84 -9.76
C VAL A 472 -16.27 -3.26 -9.31
N ASP A 473 -16.44 -3.51 -8.02
CA ASP A 473 -16.35 -4.82 -7.39
C ASP A 473 -17.63 -5.09 -6.60
N LEU A 474 -18.25 -6.22 -6.87
CA LEU A 474 -19.37 -6.76 -6.08
C LEU A 474 -18.93 -8.08 -5.50
N LYS A 475 -18.92 -8.20 -4.19
CA LYS A 475 -18.56 -9.44 -3.49
C LYS A 475 -19.52 -9.78 -2.37
N MET A 476 -19.71 -11.05 -2.18
CA MET A 476 -20.44 -11.63 -1.06
C MET A 476 -19.50 -12.58 -0.29
N SER A 477 -19.43 -12.45 1.01
CA SER A 477 -18.58 -13.28 1.87
C SER A 477 -19.26 -13.61 3.17
N GLY A 478 -18.94 -14.77 3.74
CA GLY A 478 -19.49 -15.18 5.02
C GLY A 478 -19.15 -16.61 5.40
N PRO A 479 -19.51 -16.99 6.64
CA PRO A 479 -19.35 -18.34 7.13
C PRO A 479 -20.43 -19.27 6.61
N PHE A 480 -20.12 -20.56 6.52
CA PHE A 480 -21.08 -21.62 6.26
C PHE A 480 -20.67 -22.89 7.00
N THR A 481 -21.63 -23.72 7.35
CA THR A 481 -21.37 -24.98 8.02
C THR A 481 -21.43 -26.15 7.03
N LEU A 482 -20.40 -26.98 7.03
CA LEU A 482 -20.34 -28.21 6.24
C LEU A 482 -19.65 -29.30 7.07
N PHE A 483 -20.22 -30.51 7.10
CA PHE A 483 -19.72 -31.63 7.90
C PHE A 483 -19.48 -31.28 9.39
N GLY A 484 -20.37 -30.46 9.98
CA GLY A 484 -20.30 -30.04 11.37
C GLY A 484 -19.17 -29.05 11.72
N ARG A 485 -18.50 -28.46 10.71
CA ARG A 485 -17.44 -27.48 10.88
C ARG A 485 -17.82 -26.17 10.20
N GLU A 486 -17.31 -25.06 10.75
CA GLU A 486 -17.48 -23.75 10.17
C GLU A 486 -16.37 -23.48 9.12
N HIS A 487 -16.80 -23.00 7.98
CA HIS A 487 -16.00 -22.65 6.82
C HIS A 487 -16.27 -21.19 6.45
N GLU A 488 -15.46 -20.62 5.58
CA GLU A 488 -15.69 -19.28 5.04
C GLU A 488 -15.63 -19.31 3.52
N ALA A 489 -16.46 -18.50 2.88
CA ALA A 489 -16.43 -18.32 1.44
C ALA A 489 -16.49 -16.85 1.05
N VAL A 490 -15.92 -16.56 -0.11
CA VAL A 490 -16.10 -15.31 -0.84
C VAL A 490 -16.39 -15.64 -2.30
N VAL A 491 -17.33 -14.93 -2.89
CA VAL A 491 -17.60 -14.93 -4.34
C VAL A 491 -17.83 -13.50 -4.78
N GLY A 492 -17.29 -13.13 -5.94
CA GLY A 492 -17.48 -11.78 -6.45
C GLY A 492 -17.26 -11.66 -7.95
N ILE A 493 -17.70 -10.53 -8.46
CA ILE A 493 -17.48 -10.11 -9.83
C ILE A 493 -16.81 -8.75 -9.82
N ASP A 494 -15.84 -8.55 -10.70
CA ASP A 494 -15.19 -7.25 -10.88
C ASP A 494 -15.17 -6.82 -12.35
N TYR A 495 -15.22 -5.51 -12.53
CA TYR A 495 -15.09 -4.84 -13.81
C TYR A 495 -14.10 -3.70 -13.69
N THR A 496 -13.11 -3.66 -14.57
CA THR A 496 -12.17 -2.56 -14.68
C THR A 496 -12.13 -2.05 -16.12
N ASP A 497 -12.24 -0.74 -16.30
CA ASP A 497 -12.09 -0.01 -17.57
C ASP A 497 -11.00 1.04 -17.39
N PHE A 498 -9.89 0.85 -18.08
CA PHE A 498 -8.72 1.72 -18.04
C PHE A 498 -8.49 2.32 -19.41
N GLY A 499 -8.21 3.63 -19.44
CA GLY A 499 -7.80 4.37 -20.63
C GLY A 499 -6.64 5.29 -20.33
N SER A 500 -5.68 5.35 -21.24
CA SER A 500 -4.54 6.25 -21.18
C SER A 500 -4.32 6.87 -22.55
N LEU A 501 -4.36 8.20 -22.61
CA LEU A 501 -4.01 8.98 -23.78
C LEU A 501 -2.73 9.76 -23.50
N THR A 502 -1.68 9.53 -24.31
CA THR A 502 -0.42 10.27 -24.22
C THR A 502 -0.19 11.01 -25.53
N ASN A 503 0.09 12.28 -25.43
CA ASN A 503 0.42 13.14 -26.57
C ASN A 503 1.87 13.61 -26.40
N GLY A 504 2.68 13.40 -27.44
CA GLY A 504 4.05 13.86 -27.50
C GLY A 504 4.24 14.99 -28.50
N SER A 505 5.01 16.01 -28.14
CA SER A 505 5.45 17.10 -29.02
C SER A 505 6.97 17.26 -28.87
N PHE A 506 7.67 17.40 -29.99
CA PHE A 506 9.11 17.65 -29.99
C PHE A 506 9.44 19.13 -30.07
N ASP A 507 10.65 19.46 -29.71
CA ASP A 507 11.19 20.82 -29.86
C ASP A 507 11.33 21.21 -31.32
N THR A 508 10.99 22.46 -31.62
CA THR A 508 11.11 23.09 -32.94
C THR A 508 12.13 24.24 -32.94
N SER A 509 12.76 24.52 -31.80
CA SER A 509 13.78 25.59 -31.71
C SER A 509 15.18 25.12 -32.09
N GLY A 510 15.39 23.82 -32.36
CA GLY A 510 16.67 23.22 -32.67
C GLY A 510 17.51 22.88 -31.45
N LEU A 511 16.87 22.84 -30.26
CA LEU A 511 17.49 22.39 -29.03
C LEU A 511 17.60 20.87 -28.99
N ASP A 512 16.60 20.16 -29.51
CA ASP A 512 16.65 18.72 -29.68
C ASP A 512 17.73 18.30 -30.66
N GLY A 513 18.62 17.38 -30.29
CA GLY A 513 19.80 16.99 -31.04
C GLY A 513 20.98 17.97 -30.95
N ALA A 514 20.87 19.07 -30.22
CA ALA A 514 21.98 20.02 -30.06
C ALA A 514 23.13 19.40 -29.27
N PRO A 515 24.42 19.59 -29.74
CA PRO A 515 25.58 19.07 -29.01
C PRO A 515 25.79 19.82 -27.70
N VAL A 516 26.20 19.07 -26.67
CA VAL A 516 26.45 19.62 -25.36
C VAL A 516 27.73 19.03 -24.74
N ASN A 517 28.47 19.85 -24.03
CA ASN A 517 29.63 19.44 -23.25
C ASN A 517 29.21 19.22 -21.80
N ILE A 518 29.36 17.99 -21.26
CA ILE A 518 28.89 17.62 -19.93
C ILE A 518 29.58 18.40 -18.79
N TYR A 519 30.86 18.80 -18.98
CA TYR A 519 31.57 19.54 -17.96
C TYR A 519 31.21 21.03 -17.93
N ARG A 520 30.57 21.52 -18.98
CA ARG A 520 30.07 22.89 -19.10
C ARG A 520 28.56 22.98 -19.05
N TRP A 521 27.88 21.82 -18.81
CA TRP A 521 26.44 21.75 -18.71
C TRP A 521 25.91 22.58 -17.52
N ASP A 522 25.20 23.65 -17.81
CA ASP A 522 24.65 24.59 -16.84
C ASP A 522 23.16 24.41 -16.61
N ASN A 523 22.59 23.30 -17.12
CA ASN A 523 21.16 22.98 -17.07
C ASN A 523 20.30 24.02 -17.80
N SER A 524 20.86 24.76 -18.76
CA SER A 524 20.09 25.72 -19.58
C SER A 524 19.33 24.97 -20.68
N GLY A 525 18.30 25.62 -21.20
CA GLY A 525 17.51 25.17 -22.32
C GLY A 525 16.07 25.69 -22.19
N SER A 526 15.57 26.28 -23.24
CA SER A 526 14.20 26.78 -23.31
C SER A 526 13.59 26.30 -24.62
N PRO A 527 13.07 25.08 -24.66
CA PRO A 527 12.51 24.49 -25.87
C PRO A 527 11.22 25.22 -26.30
N VAL A 528 11.01 25.25 -27.60
CA VAL A 528 9.74 25.65 -28.19
C VAL A 528 9.06 24.41 -28.74
N PHE A 529 8.04 23.97 -28.07
CA PHE A 529 7.35 22.74 -28.48
C PHE A 529 6.38 23.02 -29.64
N GLY A 530 6.55 22.24 -30.70
CA GLY A 530 5.69 22.27 -31.88
C GLY A 530 4.32 21.63 -31.65
N GLU A 531 3.62 21.40 -32.76
CA GLU A 531 2.37 20.63 -32.74
C GLU A 531 2.61 19.19 -32.25
N ARG A 532 1.53 18.54 -31.87
CA ARG A 532 1.54 17.14 -31.46
C ARG A 532 2.12 16.26 -32.57
N PHE A 533 3.21 15.57 -32.28
CA PHE A 533 3.87 14.69 -33.22
C PHE A 533 3.37 13.25 -33.12
N VAL A 534 3.15 12.75 -31.90
CA VAL A 534 2.75 11.38 -31.64
C VAL A 534 1.63 11.33 -30.61
N THR A 535 0.73 10.39 -30.82
CA THR A 535 -0.32 10.04 -29.85
C THR A 535 -0.26 8.56 -29.58
N PHE A 536 -0.25 8.21 -28.30
CA PHE A 536 -0.44 6.85 -27.82
C PHE A 536 -1.78 6.78 -27.11
N ASP A 537 -2.65 5.87 -27.56
CA ASP A 537 -3.95 5.62 -26.95
C ASP A 537 -4.00 4.16 -26.51
N SER A 538 -4.10 3.93 -25.22
CA SER A 538 -4.16 2.60 -24.63
C SER A 538 -5.49 2.41 -23.91
N THR A 539 -6.19 1.36 -24.22
CA THR A 539 -7.41 0.96 -23.53
C THR A 539 -7.29 -0.47 -23.04
N ARG A 540 -7.83 -0.73 -21.83
CA ARG A 540 -7.88 -2.07 -21.24
C ARG A 540 -9.18 -2.27 -20.51
N ARG A 541 -9.81 -3.42 -20.72
CA ARG A 541 -11.02 -3.83 -20.04
C ARG A 541 -10.87 -5.23 -19.50
N GLN A 542 -11.19 -5.37 -18.22
CA GLN A 542 -11.21 -6.67 -17.55
C GLN A 542 -12.58 -6.90 -16.95
N LYS A 543 -13.12 -8.09 -17.14
CA LYS A 543 -14.36 -8.58 -16.50
C LYS A 543 -14.07 -9.93 -15.91
N SER A 544 -14.34 -10.10 -14.63
CA SER A 544 -14.00 -11.35 -13.96
C SER A 544 -15.08 -11.82 -13.00
N LEU A 545 -15.10 -13.13 -12.80
CA LEU A 545 -15.77 -13.83 -11.72
C LEU A 545 -14.67 -14.50 -10.89
N TYR A 546 -14.70 -14.31 -9.59
CA TYR A 546 -13.75 -14.91 -8.67
C TYR A 546 -14.43 -15.52 -7.45
N GLY A 547 -13.75 -16.45 -6.82
CA GLY A 547 -14.21 -17.00 -5.57
C GLY A 547 -13.13 -17.77 -4.84
N ALA A 548 -13.25 -17.83 -3.53
CA ALA A 548 -12.38 -18.63 -2.67
C ALA A 548 -13.16 -19.18 -1.47
N GLY A 549 -12.75 -20.34 -0.99
CA GLY A 549 -13.27 -20.96 0.21
C GLY A 549 -12.15 -21.38 1.14
N ARG A 550 -12.32 -21.11 2.45
CA ARG A 550 -11.50 -21.64 3.52
C ARG A 550 -12.25 -22.78 4.19
N PHE A 551 -11.76 -23.99 4.05
CA PHE A 551 -12.33 -25.21 4.58
C PHE A 551 -11.55 -25.69 5.80
N GLN A 552 -12.21 -25.76 6.96
CA GLN A 552 -11.65 -26.32 8.18
C GLN A 552 -11.73 -27.86 8.11
N LEU A 553 -10.65 -28.53 7.70
CA LEU A 553 -10.64 -29.98 7.52
C LEU A 553 -10.50 -30.74 8.85
N SER A 554 -9.73 -30.18 9.79
CA SER A 554 -9.62 -30.63 11.17
C SER A 554 -9.44 -29.40 12.08
N ASP A 555 -9.33 -29.57 13.39
CA ASP A 555 -9.07 -28.46 14.31
C ASP A 555 -7.78 -27.71 14.00
N GLN A 556 -6.82 -28.39 13.39
CA GLN A 556 -5.50 -27.87 13.07
C GLN A 556 -5.27 -27.58 11.58
N LEU A 557 -6.07 -28.22 10.68
CA LEU A 557 -5.82 -28.19 9.24
C LEU A 557 -6.88 -27.40 8.49
N LYS A 558 -6.43 -26.36 7.78
CA LYS A 558 -7.25 -25.49 6.93
C LYS A 558 -6.78 -25.62 5.49
N LEU A 559 -7.72 -25.84 4.58
CA LEU A 559 -7.53 -25.79 3.12
C LEU A 559 -8.17 -24.53 2.58
N ILE A 560 -7.43 -23.77 1.79
CA ILE A 560 -7.95 -22.61 1.06
C ILE A 560 -7.84 -22.92 -0.41
N VAL A 561 -8.94 -22.87 -1.13
CA VAL A 561 -8.97 -23.04 -2.59
C VAL A 561 -9.78 -21.92 -3.21
N GLY A 562 -9.36 -21.49 -4.39
CA GLY A 562 -10.05 -20.42 -5.10
C GLY A 562 -9.59 -20.34 -6.55
N GLY A 563 -10.21 -19.43 -7.27
CA GLY A 563 -9.86 -19.14 -8.64
C GLY A 563 -10.61 -17.93 -9.17
N LYS A 564 -10.06 -17.39 -10.26
CA LYS A 564 -10.65 -16.28 -11.00
C LYS A 564 -10.73 -16.64 -12.46
N VAL A 565 -11.89 -16.44 -13.04
CA VAL A 565 -12.10 -16.54 -14.48
C VAL A 565 -12.30 -15.12 -15.00
N LEU A 566 -11.52 -14.75 -16.01
CA LEU A 566 -11.58 -13.39 -16.51
C LEU A 566 -11.57 -13.35 -18.04
N ASN A 567 -12.16 -12.27 -18.55
CA ASN A 567 -12.02 -11.83 -19.92
C ASN A 567 -11.23 -10.52 -19.91
N TYR A 568 -10.27 -10.41 -20.82
CA TYR A 568 -9.39 -9.28 -20.96
C TYR A 568 -9.40 -8.78 -22.40
N ASP A 569 -9.58 -7.48 -22.56
CA ASP A 569 -9.47 -6.80 -23.84
C ASP A 569 -8.52 -5.62 -23.68
N SER A 570 -7.56 -5.50 -24.58
CA SER A 570 -6.71 -4.31 -24.65
C SER A 570 -6.54 -3.88 -26.11
N ASN A 571 -6.31 -2.59 -26.30
CA ASN A 571 -5.89 -2.06 -27.57
C ASN A 571 -4.88 -0.94 -27.31
N TYR A 572 -3.80 -0.98 -28.06
CA TYR A 572 -2.76 0.03 -28.05
C TYR A 572 -2.63 0.61 -29.45
N ILE A 573 -2.86 1.91 -29.57
CA ILE A 573 -2.84 2.63 -30.84
C ILE A 573 -1.74 3.68 -30.80
N THR A 574 -0.83 3.65 -31.77
CA THR A 574 0.18 4.69 -32.01
C THR A 574 -0.18 5.44 -33.28
N LYS A 575 -0.29 6.77 -33.17
CA LYS A 575 -0.51 7.66 -34.32
C LYS A 575 0.57 8.73 -34.37
N THR A 576 1.09 9.00 -35.55
CA THR A 576 2.01 10.13 -35.78
C THR A 576 1.44 11.06 -36.84
N THR A 577 1.88 12.33 -36.81
CA THR A 577 1.51 13.31 -37.85
C THR A 577 2.10 12.97 -39.22
N ALA A 578 3.14 12.13 -39.26
CA ALA A 578 3.71 11.63 -40.51
C ALA A 578 2.87 10.52 -41.16
N GLY A 579 1.68 10.23 -40.61
CA GLY A 579 0.74 9.26 -41.18
C GLY A 579 0.93 7.83 -40.70
N TYR A 580 1.85 7.56 -39.79
CA TYR A 580 1.97 6.23 -39.15
C TYR A 580 0.77 6.02 -38.21
N ASN A 581 0.11 4.89 -38.38
CA ASN A 581 -1.02 4.47 -37.55
C ASN A 581 -0.92 2.97 -37.34
N ASP A 582 -0.60 2.56 -36.13
CA ASP A 582 -0.48 1.18 -35.72
C ASP A 582 -1.47 0.87 -34.62
N SER A 583 -2.03 -0.34 -34.61
CA SER A 583 -2.99 -0.78 -33.59
C SER A 583 -2.68 -2.23 -33.22
N ALA A 584 -2.46 -2.45 -31.95
CA ALA A 584 -2.16 -3.76 -31.38
C ALA A 584 -3.30 -4.19 -30.42
N PRO A 585 -4.41 -4.72 -30.95
CA PRO A 585 -5.48 -5.27 -30.10
C PRO A 585 -5.08 -6.64 -29.57
N SER A 586 -5.41 -6.90 -28.31
CA SER A 586 -5.27 -8.21 -27.68
C SER A 586 -6.56 -8.56 -26.94
N SER A 587 -6.99 -9.80 -27.02
CA SER A 587 -8.25 -10.25 -26.42
C SER A 587 -8.12 -11.67 -25.91
N GLU A 588 -8.24 -11.83 -24.61
CA GLU A 588 -8.20 -13.11 -23.92
C GLU A 588 -9.57 -13.44 -23.35
N ARG A 589 -9.99 -14.69 -23.46
CA ARG A 589 -11.32 -15.14 -23.02
C ARG A 589 -11.22 -16.32 -22.06
N ARG A 590 -11.94 -16.19 -20.94
CA ARG A 590 -12.06 -17.26 -19.94
C ARG A 590 -10.72 -17.76 -19.41
N VAL A 591 -9.75 -16.84 -19.22
CA VAL A 591 -8.49 -17.19 -18.59
C VAL A 591 -8.77 -17.56 -17.14
N PHE A 592 -8.31 -18.73 -16.70
CA PHE A 592 -8.49 -19.21 -15.34
C PHE A 592 -7.19 -19.12 -14.56
N THR A 593 -7.21 -18.42 -13.42
CA THR A 593 -6.09 -18.32 -12.48
C THR A 593 -6.43 -19.04 -11.19
N PRO A 594 -5.96 -20.30 -11.00
CA PRO A 594 -6.19 -21.06 -9.78
C PRO A 594 -5.34 -20.57 -8.62
N TYR A 595 -5.85 -20.83 -7.41
CA TYR A 595 -5.21 -20.61 -6.15
C TYR A 595 -5.43 -21.79 -5.21
N GLY A 596 -4.39 -22.21 -4.49
CA GLY A 596 -4.49 -23.24 -3.46
C GLY A 596 -3.56 -22.94 -2.30
N GLY A 597 -4.03 -23.14 -1.08
CA GLY A 597 -3.24 -22.95 0.13
C GLY A 597 -3.64 -23.95 1.21
N LEU A 598 -2.64 -24.42 1.96
CA LEU A 598 -2.81 -25.29 3.11
C LEU A 598 -2.19 -24.63 4.32
N VAL A 599 -2.91 -24.58 5.44
CA VAL A 599 -2.42 -24.06 6.72
C VAL A 599 -2.59 -25.13 7.78
N TYR A 600 -1.49 -25.48 8.46
CA TYR A 600 -1.49 -26.43 9.56
C TYR A 600 -1.08 -25.72 10.85
N GLU A 601 -1.98 -25.62 11.80
CA GLU A 601 -1.73 -25.02 13.12
C GLU A 601 -0.99 -26.02 14.01
N LEU A 602 0.31 -25.79 14.20
CA LEU A 602 1.12 -26.60 15.13
C LEU A 602 0.65 -26.40 16.58
N ASN A 603 0.29 -25.16 16.90
CA ASN A 603 -0.26 -24.72 18.18
C ASN A 603 -0.82 -23.29 18.04
N ALA A 604 -1.31 -22.71 19.14
CA ALA A 604 -1.89 -21.36 19.13
C ALA A 604 -0.96 -20.27 18.59
N ALA A 605 0.37 -20.45 18.74
CA ALA A 605 1.37 -19.46 18.30
C ALA A 605 1.91 -19.71 16.89
N HIS A 606 1.94 -20.93 16.40
CA HIS A 606 2.67 -21.31 15.18
C HIS A 606 1.79 -22.02 14.16
N SER A 607 1.88 -21.61 12.89
CA SER A 607 1.25 -22.28 11.75
C SER A 607 2.27 -22.52 10.64
N LEU A 608 2.28 -23.73 10.10
CA LEU A 608 2.95 -24.04 8.84
C LEU A 608 1.99 -23.79 7.68
N TYR A 609 2.52 -23.41 6.55
CA TYR A 609 1.71 -23.27 5.33
C TYR A 609 2.46 -23.68 4.07
N ALA A 610 1.69 -24.04 3.06
CA ALA A 610 2.14 -24.17 1.68
C ALA A 610 1.09 -23.57 0.77
N SER A 611 1.51 -22.95 -0.34
CA SER A 611 0.60 -22.38 -1.30
C SER A 611 1.08 -22.49 -2.75
N PHE A 612 0.11 -22.47 -3.64
CA PHE A 612 0.25 -22.33 -5.07
C PHE A 612 -0.66 -21.19 -5.55
N ALA A 613 -0.09 -20.27 -6.30
CA ALA A 613 -0.81 -19.15 -6.88
C ALA A 613 -0.34 -18.90 -8.31
N THR A 614 -1.25 -18.52 -9.18
CA THR A 614 -0.95 -18.19 -10.57
C THR A 614 -1.34 -16.75 -10.88
N ILE A 615 -0.70 -16.21 -11.90
CA ILE A 615 -1.05 -14.95 -12.53
C ILE A 615 -0.71 -15.06 -14.01
N TYR A 616 -1.43 -14.34 -14.86
CA TYR A 616 -1.10 -14.26 -16.28
C TYR A 616 -0.87 -12.80 -16.68
N ASN A 617 -0.02 -12.63 -17.71
CA ASN A 617 0.25 -11.31 -18.29
C ASN A 617 0.05 -11.38 -19.80
N PRO A 618 -0.96 -10.69 -20.37
CA PRO A 618 -1.15 -10.62 -21.80
C PRO A 618 0.07 -10.05 -22.50
N GLN A 619 0.38 -10.55 -23.70
CA GLN A 619 1.48 -10.04 -24.50
C GLN A 619 1.04 -9.80 -25.94
N THR A 620 1.72 -8.88 -26.59
CA THR A 620 1.45 -8.48 -27.98
C THR A 620 2.55 -8.92 -28.96
N ALA A 621 3.46 -9.76 -28.50
CA ALA A 621 4.51 -10.32 -29.36
C ALA A 621 3.92 -11.26 -30.40
N LEU A 622 4.35 -11.12 -31.65
CA LEU A 622 3.89 -11.92 -32.78
C LEU A 622 4.92 -13.00 -33.15
N ASP A 623 4.43 -14.19 -33.45
CA ASP A 623 5.22 -15.29 -33.93
C ASP A 623 5.56 -15.15 -35.44
N ARG A 624 6.31 -16.10 -35.98
CA ARG A 624 6.68 -16.18 -37.41
C ARG A 624 5.51 -16.33 -38.37
N ASN A 625 4.32 -16.63 -37.89
CA ASN A 625 3.08 -16.72 -38.69
C ASN A 625 2.23 -15.43 -38.56
N GLY A 626 2.68 -14.45 -37.75
CA GLY A 626 1.94 -13.23 -37.45
C GLY A 626 0.81 -13.43 -36.42
N ALA A 627 0.81 -14.56 -35.70
CA ALA A 627 -0.12 -14.80 -34.59
C ALA A 627 0.47 -14.27 -33.27
N TYR A 628 -0.39 -13.75 -32.34
CA TYR A 628 0.03 -13.42 -31.01
C TYR A 628 0.50 -14.66 -30.26
N LEU A 629 1.56 -14.50 -29.46
CA LEU A 629 1.96 -15.54 -28.52
C LEU A 629 0.92 -15.67 -27.41
N ASP A 630 0.81 -16.89 -26.86
CA ASP A 630 0.00 -17.11 -25.66
C ASP A 630 0.45 -16.18 -24.52
N PRO A 631 -0.46 -15.77 -23.60
CA PRO A 631 -0.10 -14.96 -22.45
C PRO A 631 1.03 -15.57 -21.64
N GLN A 632 1.87 -14.73 -21.06
CA GLN A 632 2.87 -15.17 -20.08
C GLN A 632 2.15 -15.67 -18.83
N GLU A 633 2.60 -16.79 -18.27
CA GLU A 633 2.08 -17.37 -17.05
C GLU A 633 3.12 -17.32 -15.94
N GLY A 634 2.75 -16.82 -14.79
CA GLY A 634 3.57 -16.79 -13.60
C GLY A 634 3.02 -17.73 -12.52
N ASN A 635 3.76 -18.78 -12.19
CA ASN A 635 3.40 -19.77 -11.19
C ASN A 635 4.28 -19.60 -9.94
N THR A 636 3.67 -19.32 -8.79
CA THR A 636 4.36 -19.16 -7.50
C THR A 636 4.05 -20.35 -6.60
N TYR A 637 5.11 -20.99 -6.10
CA TYR A 637 5.07 -21.99 -5.05
C TYR A 637 5.75 -21.40 -3.81
N GLU A 638 5.10 -21.49 -2.66
CA GLU A 638 5.61 -20.97 -1.41
C GLU A 638 5.32 -21.92 -0.26
N ALA A 639 6.27 -22.08 0.65
CA ALA A 639 6.07 -22.80 1.90
C ALA A 639 6.76 -22.04 3.04
N GLY A 640 6.17 -22.08 4.24
CA GLY A 640 6.72 -21.31 5.34
C GLY A 640 6.07 -21.59 6.69
N ILE A 641 6.56 -20.87 7.68
CA ILE A 641 6.04 -20.83 9.04
C ILE A 641 5.67 -19.40 9.40
N LYS A 642 4.52 -19.21 10.04
CA LYS A 642 4.08 -17.95 10.62
C LYS A 642 3.85 -18.14 12.10
N SER A 643 4.27 -17.16 12.88
CA SER A 643 4.15 -17.19 14.33
C SER A 643 3.59 -15.88 14.87
N SER A 644 2.80 -15.99 15.94
CA SER A 644 2.17 -14.89 16.64
C SER A 644 2.40 -15.05 18.12
N PHE A 645 3.10 -14.11 18.74
CA PHE A 645 3.48 -14.13 20.15
C PHE A 645 2.84 -12.95 20.89
N LEU A 646 2.83 -13.04 22.22
CA LEU A 646 2.34 -11.96 23.11
C LEU A 646 0.92 -11.49 22.74
N GLY A 647 0.03 -12.42 22.36
CA GLY A 647 -1.33 -12.09 21.95
C GLY A 647 -1.38 -11.26 20.66
N GLY A 648 -0.53 -11.54 19.68
CA GLY A 648 -0.49 -10.85 18.39
C GLY A 648 0.35 -9.56 18.38
N ARG A 649 0.97 -9.18 19.50
CA ARG A 649 1.82 -7.99 19.56
C ARG A 649 3.18 -8.16 18.89
N LEU A 650 3.64 -9.39 18.71
CA LEU A 650 4.84 -9.75 17.96
C LEU A 650 4.51 -10.84 16.96
N THR A 651 4.86 -10.65 15.70
CA THR A 651 4.65 -11.62 14.62
C THR A 651 5.96 -11.93 13.93
N SER A 652 6.14 -13.17 13.51
CA SER A 652 7.25 -13.57 12.66
C SER A 652 6.78 -14.43 11.49
N SER A 653 7.50 -14.37 10.39
CA SER A 653 7.32 -15.26 9.24
C SER A 653 8.65 -15.64 8.64
N ALA A 654 8.73 -16.89 8.19
CA ALA A 654 9.84 -17.39 7.38
C ALA A 654 9.26 -18.21 6.23
N ALA A 655 9.67 -17.87 5.01
CA ALA A 655 9.16 -18.51 3.80
C ALA A 655 10.29 -18.82 2.83
N VAL A 656 10.14 -19.94 2.11
CA VAL A 656 10.89 -20.24 0.90
C VAL A 656 9.93 -20.23 -0.27
N TYR A 657 10.39 -19.73 -1.40
CA TYR A 657 9.53 -19.60 -2.58
C TYR A 657 10.27 -19.92 -3.88
N GLN A 658 9.49 -20.33 -4.87
CA GLN A 658 9.91 -20.44 -6.26
C GLN A 658 8.83 -19.86 -7.17
N ILE A 659 9.24 -19.01 -8.10
CA ILE A 659 8.41 -18.49 -9.18
C ILE A 659 8.93 -19.06 -10.48
N ARG A 660 8.03 -19.54 -11.32
CA ARG A 660 8.32 -19.94 -12.71
C ARG A 660 7.46 -19.10 -13.63
N GLN A 661 8.09 -18.53 -14.64
CA GLN A 661 7.39 -17.79 -15.66
C GLN A 661 7.50 -18.56 -16.98
N ASP A 662 6.40 -18.84 -17.61
CA ASP A 662 6.31 -19.57 -18.88
C ASP A 662 5.77 -18.64 -19.98
N ASN A 663 5.93 -19.01 -21.24
CA ASN A 663 5.51 -18.25 -22.44
C ASN A 663 6.16 -16.85 -22.54
N VAL A 664 7.37 -16.69 -22.05
CA VAL A 664 8.10 -15.41 -22.22
C VAL A 664 8.50 -15.24 -23.69
N SER A 665 8.23 -14.06 -24.24
CA SER A 665 8.61 -13.77 -25.61
C SER A 665 10.11 -13.60 -25.74
N GLU A 666 10.72 -14.31 -26.68
CA GLU A 666 12.12 -14.18 -27.09
C GLU A 666 12.16 -13.95 -28.60
N ALA A 667 13.09 -13.15 -29.09
CA ALA A 667 13.30 -12.99 -30.51
C ALA A 667 13.58 -14.34 -31.16
N ASP A 668 12.96 -14.62 -32.32
CA ASP A 668 13.13 -15.84 -33.10
C ASP A 668 14.12 -15.56 -34.24
N PRO A 669 15.43 -15.82 -34.06
CA PRO A 669 16.47 -15.37 -34.98
C PRO A 669 16.27 -15.95 -36.39
N GLY A 670 16.36 -15.09 -37.40
CA GLY A 670 16.21 -15.48 -38.83
C GLY A 670 14.76 -15.55 -39.30
N TYR A 671 13.76 -15.29 -38.42
CA TYR A 671 12.35 -15.22 -38.82
C TYR A 671 11.79 -13.82 -38.60
N PHE A 672 10.96 -13.39 -39.55
CA PHE A 672 10.32 -12.08 -39.54
C PHE A 672 8.82 -12.23 -39.45
N ILE A 673 8.16 -11.23 -38.85
CA ILE A 673 6.69 -11.16 -38.86
C ILE A 673 6.24 -10.97 -40.34
N PRO A 674 5.26 -11.74 -40.84
CA PRO A 674 4.83 -11.67 -42.22
C PRO A 674 4.47 -10.24 -42.65
N GLY A 675 5.02 -9.82 -43.79
CA GLY A 675 4.81 -8.49 -44.38
C GLY A 675 5.58 -7.35 -43.66
N THR A 676 6.50 -7.67 -42.76
CA THR A 676 7.32 -6.67 -42.05
C THR A 676 8.81 -7.03 -42.07
N THR A 677 9.65 -6.09 -41.63
CA THR A 677 11.09 -6.33 -41.38
C THR A 677 11.37 -6.61 -39.90
N ASN A 678 10.33 -6.66 -39.05
CA ASN A 678 10.47 -6.91 -37.63
C ASN A 678 10.71 -8.38 -37.34
N THR A 679 11.70 -8.69 -36.51
CA THR A 679 11.97 -10.07 -36.09
C THR A 679 10.76 -10.64 -35.36
N ALA A 680 10.35 -11.86 -35.75
CA ALA A 680 9.31 -12.60 -35.07
C ALA A 680 9.74 -12.99 -33.65
N SER A 681 8.79 -13.32 -32.80
CA SER A 681 9.03 -13.81 -31.45
C SER A 681 8.63 -15.28 -31.33
N ARG A 682 9.24 -15.96 -30.37
CA ARG A 682 8.84 -17.32 -29.95
C ARG A 682 8.62 -17.35 -28.46
N ALA A 683 7.68 -18.17 -28.00
CA ALA A 683 7.47 -18.43 -26.59
C ALA A 683 8.57 -19.37 -26.07
N ILE A 684 9.21 -19.00 -24.97
CA ILE A 684 10.16 -19.87 -24.28
C ILE A 684 9.66 -20.18 -22.87
N LYS A 685 10.12 -21.30 -22.29
CA LYS A 685 10.02 -21.54 -20.85
C LYS A 685 10.94 -20.54 -20.18
N GLY A 686 10.33 -19.72 -19.37
CA GLY A 686 10.94 -18.49 -18.98
C GLY A 686 11.80 -18.52 -17.75
N ALA A 687 11.90 -17.35 -17.13
CA ALA A 687 12.70 -17.09 -15.95
C ALA A 687 12.22 -17.89 -14.73
N LYS A 688 13.19 -18.35 -13.94
CA LYS A 688 12.97 -18.94 -12.63
C LYS A 688 13.52 -18.01 -11.56
N THR A 689 12.69 -17.66 -10.58
CA THR A 689 13.15 -16.94 -9.39
C THR A 689 12.92 -17.79 -8.16
N GLN A 690 13.90 -17.87 -7.27
CA GLN A 690 13.79 -18.59 -6.00
C GLN A 690 14.42 -17.77 -4.87
N GLY A 691 13.90 -17.95 -3.66
CA GLY A 691 14.41 -17.15 -2.55
C GLY A 691 13.86 -17.52 -1.19
N ILE A 692 14.24 -16.66 -0.23
CA ILE A 692 13.87 -16.77 1.19
C ILE A 692 13.42 -15.40 1.66
N ASP A 693 12.30 -15.36 2.36
CA ASP A 693 11.79 -14.18 3.05
C ASP A 693 11.71 -14.44 4.55
N LEU A 694 12.39 -13.63 5.36
CA LEU A 694 12.31 -13.64 6.83
C LEU A 694 11.79 -12.29 7.30
N GLU A 695 10.84 -12.29 8.24
CA GLU A 695 10.26 -11.07 8.79
C GLU A 695 9.91 -11.24 10.27
N LEU A 696 10.17 -10.19 11.08
CA LEU A 696 9.81 -10.09 12.48
C LEU A 696 9.31 -8.67 12.75
N ASN A 697 8.06 -8.52 13.18
CA ASN A 697 7.45 -7.22 13.45
C ASN A 697 6.72 -7.22 14.78
N GLY A 698 6.79 -6.12 15.51
CA GLY A 698 5.98 -5.87 16.68
C GLY A 698 6.74 -5.47 17.93
N MET A 699 6.10 -5.69 19.05
CA MET A 699 6.59 -5.30 20.37
C MET A 699 7.41 -6.44 21.00
N LEU A 700 8.71 -6.22 21.20
CA LEU A 700 9.59 -7.17 21.92
C LEU A 700 9.36 -7.12 23.43
N ALA A 701 9.17 -5.93 23.97
CA ALA A 701 8.83 -5.65 25.36
C ALA A 701 8.00 -4.37 25.42
N GLN A 702 7.43 -4.05 26.58
CA GLN A 702 6.65 -2.83 26.75
C GLN A 702 7.47 -1.59 26.35
N GLY A 703 6.96 -0.81 25.41
CA GLY A 703 7.62 0.38 24.85
C GLY A 703 8.77 0.09 23.88
N TRP A 704 9.03 -1.19 23.53
CA TRP A 704 10.08 -1.58 22.60
C TRP A 704 9.50 -2.24 21.36
N ASN A 705 9.43 -1.51 20.26
CA ASN A 705 8.99 -2.03 18.95
C ASN A 705 10.20 -2.36 18.08
N LEU A 706 10.03 -3.40 17.25
CA LEU A 706 11.01 -3.85 16.25
C LEU A 706 10.29 -4.17 14.94
N SER A 707 10.92 -3.80 13.84
CA SER A 707 10.67 -4.35 12.50
C SER A 707 12.01 -4.80 11.94
N ALA A 708 12.13 -6.10 11.63
CA ALA A 708 13.35 -6.67 11.08
C ALA A 708 13.01 -7.62 9.93
N SER A 709 13.79 -7.58 8.86
CA SER A 709 13.63 -8.50 7.74
C SER A 709 14.95 -8.82 7.07
N TYR A 710 15.00 -10.02 6.47
CA TYR A 710 16.04 -10.43 5.54
C TYR A 710 15.39 -11.14 4.36
N ASN A 711 15.82 -10.76 3.16
CA ASN A 711 15.29 -11.31 1.91
C ASN A 711 16.46 -11.71 1.00
N TYR A 712 16.34 -12.89 0.41
CA TYR A 712 17.21 -13.39 -0.63
C TYR A 712 16.39 -13.75 -1.85
N SER A 713 16.82 -13.28 -3.04
CA SER A 713 16.13 -13.55 -4.30
C SER A 713 17.16 -13.79 -5.41
N ALA A 714 17.05 -14.89 -6.10
CA ALA A 714 17.91 -15.24 -7.23
C ALA A 714 17.03 -15.54 -8.45
N SER A 715 17.24 -14.77 -9.52
CA SER A 715 16.55 -14.93 -10.81
C SER A 715 17.53 -15.41 -11.87
N GLU A 716 17.12 -16.44 -12.63
CA GLU A 716 17.86 -17.05 -13.72
C GLU A 716 16.94 -17.20 -14.92
N ASP A 717 17.49 -17.05 -16.13
CA ASP A 717 16.78 -17.34 -17.38
C ASP A 717 16.68 -18.86 -17.65
N ALA A 718 16.13 -19.23 -18.79
CA ALA A 718 15.98 -20.63 -19.19
C ALA A 718 17.33 -21.37 -19.37
N THR A 719 18.43 -20.65 -19.56
CA THR A 719 19.78 -21.20 -19.71
C THR A 719 20.54 -21.32 -18.38
N GLY A 720 19.95 -20.85 -17.29
CA GLY A 720 20.57 -20.78 -15.97
C GLY A 720 21.46 -19.55 -15.78
N GLN A 721 21.47 -18.60 -16.74
CA GLN A 721 22.19 -17.38 -16.60
C GLN A 721 21.44 -16.43 -15.66
N ARG A 722 22.19 -15.77 -14.76
CA ARG A 722 21.61 -14.81 -13.83
C ARG A 722 21.05 -13.58 -14.55
N ILE A 723 19.81 -13.25 -14.26
CA ILE A 723 19.10 -12.05 -14.72
C ILE A 723 18.79 -11.13 -13.53
N ASN A 724 18.20 -9.96 -13.79
CA ASN A 724 17.81 -8.97 -12.78
C ASN A 724 19.01 -8.49 -11.93
N THR A 725 20.20 -8.40 -12.54
CA THR A 725 21.44 -8.08 -11.81
C THR A 725 21.51 -6.64 -11.33
N THR A 726 20.64 -5.77 -11.82
CA THR A 726 20.47 -4.37 -11.38
C THR A 726 19.64 -4.24 -10.10
N PHE A 727 19.12 -5.34 -9.55
CA PHE A 727 18.46 -5.39 -8.25
C PHE A 727 19.33 -6.13 -7.22
N PRO A 728 19.27 -5.71 -5.93
CA PRO A 728 19.98 -6.42 -4.86
C PRO A 728 19.47 -7.85 -4.73
N ARG A 729 20.40 -8.81 -4.68
CA ARG A 729 20.08 -10.23 -4.42
C ARG A 729 19.72 -10.50 -2.96
N GLN A 730 20.32 -9.71 -2.07
CA GLN A 730 20.10 -9.79 -0.62
C GLN A 730 19.78 -8.42 -0.08
N MET A 731 18.80 -8.36 0.80
CA MET A 731 18.39 -7.14 1.48
C MET A 731 18.15 -7.46 2.95
N ALA A 732 18.62 -6.59 3.83
CA ALA A 732 18.27 -6.63 5.25
C ALA A 732 17.78 -5.25 5.68
N ARG A 733 16.68 -5.21 6.41
CA ARG A 733 16.11 -3.99 6.96
C ARG A 733 15.81 -4.20 8.43
N VAL A 734 16.25 -3.28 9.24
CA VAL A 734 15.98 -3.27 10.68
C VAL A 734 15.61 -1.87 11.09
N TRP A 735 14.51 -1.74 11.82
CA TRP A 735 14.10 -0.52 12.48
C TRP A 735 13.56 -0.83 13.87
N THR A 736 13.98 -0.08 14.88
CA THR A 736 13.53 -0.27 16.24
C THR A 736 13.25 1.05 16.92
N THR A 737 12.30 1.07 17.85
CA THR A 737 12.02 2.20 18.73
C THR A 737 11.88 1.72 20.15
N TYR A 738 12.42 2.51 21.10
CA TYR A 738 12.34 2.23 22.52
C TYR A 738 11.92 3.47 23.29
N ARG A 739 10.78 3.37 23.99
CA ARG A 739 10.31 4.37 24.94
C ARG A 739 11.05 4.17 26.26
N LEU A 740 11.79 5.17 26.72
CA LEU A 740 12.60 5.09 27.90
C LEU A 740 11.71 4.97 29.16
N PRO A 741 12.14 4.24 30.19
CA PRO A 741 11.38 4.11 31.44
C PRO A 741 11.60 5.28 32.39
N GLY A 742 10.83 5.32 33.50
CA GLY A 742 10.99 6.26 34.63
C GLY A 742 10.76 7.71 34.21
N ASP A 743 11.65 8.60 34.65
CA ASP A 743 11.55 10.04 34.38
C ASP A 743 11.71 10.40 32.91
N TRP A 744 12.29 9.51 32.12
CA TRP A 744 12.48 9.65 30.70
C TRP A 744 11.33 9.04 29.84
N ARG A 745 10.22 8.63 30.48
CA ARG A 745 9.08 7.96 29.78
C ARG A 745 8.46 8.77 28.65
N ARG A 746 8.74 10.08 28.58
CA ARG A 746 8.30 10.96 27.48
C ARG A 746 9.24 10.93 26.28
N LEU A 747 10.40 10.28 26.39
CA LEU A 747 11.38 10.18 25.31
C LEU A 747 11.35 8.80 24.69
N THR A 748 11.14 8.75 23.37
CA THR A 748 11.28 7.56 22.55
C THR A 748 12.47 7.75 21.61
N LEU A 749 13.41 6.83 21.64
CA LEU A 749 14.53 6.78 20.72
C LEU A 749 14.30 5.67 19.69
N GLY A 750 14.70 5.93 18.45
CA GLY A 750 14.58 4.94 17.37
C GLY A 750 15.75 5.02 16.42
N GLY A 751 15.89 3.96 15.64
CA GLY A 751 16.88 3.90 14.57
C GLY A 751 16.84 2.59 13.84
N GLY A 752 17.51 2.58 12.69
CA GLY A 752 17.53 1.41 11.85
C GLY A 752 18.62 1.45 10.80
N VAL A 753 18.76 0.32 10.11
CA VAL A 753 19.73 0.13 9.04
C VAL A 753 19.06 -0.62 7.90
N ASP A 754 19.24 -0.12 6.68
CA ASP A 754 18.93 -0.80 5.43
C ASP A 754 20.23 -1.22 4.76
N TRP A 755 20.43 -2.51 4.63
CA TRP A 755 21.55 -3.08 3.91
C TRP A 755 21.09 -3.73 2.61
N ASN A 756 21.84 -3.49 1.52
CA ASN A 756 21.63 -4.10 0.22
C ASN A 756 22.93 -4.69 -0.30
N SER A 757 22.87 -5.89 -0.89
CA SER A 757 23.99 -6.47 -1.63
C SER A 757 24.31 -5.65 -2.88
N GLY A 758 25.49 -5.87 -3.45
CA GLY A 758 25.91 -5.20 -4.68
C GLY A 758 24.99 -5.51 -5.88
N ILE A 759 24.91 -4.54 -6.79
CA ILE A 759 24.21 -4.64 -8.07
C ILE A 759 25.20 -4.40 -9.23
N THR A 760 24.87 -4.96 -10.39
CA THR A 760 25.74 -4.89 -11.57
C THR A 760 24.88 -4.79 -12.82
N TYR A 761 25.25 -3.89 -13.71
CA TYR A 761 24.77 -3.89 -15.08
C TYR A 761 25.90 -4.35 -16.00
N THR A 762 25.64 -5.26 -16.92
CA THR A 762 26.54 -5.67 -18.00
C THR A 762 25.74 -5.77 -19.29
N GLY A 763 26.16 -5.12 -20.34
CA GLY A 763 25.50 -5.11 -21.63
C GLY A 763 26.38 -4.54 -22.71
N VAL A 764 25.97 -4.63 -23.96
CA VAL A 764 26.67 -4.06 -25.12
C VAL A 764 26.23 -2.61 -25.26
N ALA A 765 27.18 -1.68 -25.15
CA ALA A 765 26.95 -0.28 -25.53
C ALA A 765 27.07 -0.17 -27.05
N TRP A 766 25.91 -0.07 -27.70
CA TRP A 766 25.79 -0.08 -29.15
C TRP A 766 26.53 1.11 -29.81
N GLN A 767 26.67 2.23 -29.08
CA GLN A 767 27.41 3.42 -29.60
C GLN A 767 28.91 3.18 -29.80
N ILE A 768 29.45 2.20 -29.09
CA ILE A 768 30.91 1.85 -29.17
C ILE A 768 31.13 0.36 -29.46
N GLU A 769 30.03 -0.39 -29.70
CA GLU A 769 30.01 -1.83 -30.01
C GLU A 769 30.82 -2.68 -29.00
N ARG A 770 30.84 -2.29 -27.76
CA ARG A 770 31.60 -2.95 -26.68
C ARG A 770 30.75 -3.34 -25.51
N THR A 771 31.08 -4.47 -24.87
CA THR A 771 30.51 -4.85 -23.59
C THR A 771 31.02 -3.90 -22.51
N VAL A 772 30.11 -3.26 -21.80
CA VAL A 772 30.39 -2.35 -20.69
C VAL A 772 29.80 -2.92 -19.39
N THR A 773 30.42 -2.58 -18.26
CA THR A 773 29.95 -3.05 -16.96
C THR A 773 30.01 -1.90 -15.96
N ALA A 774 28.86 -1.66 -15.30
CA ALA A 774 28.77 -0.77 -14.13
C ALA A 774 28.50 -1.58 -12.88
N ARG A 775 29.07 -1.18 -11.75
CA ARG A 775 28.96 -1.88 -10.47
C ARG A 775 28.69 -0.91 -9.33
N GLN A 776 27.80 -1.30 -8.43
CA GLN A 776 27.65 -0.74 -7.10
C GLN A 776 27.94 -1.86 -6.10
N GLY A 777 28.95 -1.69 -5.25
CA GLY A 777 29.21 -2.63 -4.16
C GLY A 777 28.10 -2.63 -3.11
N ALA A 778 28.10 -3.60 -2.22
CA ALA A 778 27.16 -3.64 -1.10
C ALA A 778 27.27 -2.37 -0.25
N TYR A 779 26.13 -1.93 0.29
CA TYR A 779 26.06 -0.72 1.09
C TYR A 779 25.00 -0.82 2.19
N ALA A 780 25.17 -0.01 3.23
CA ALA A 780 24.19 0.17 4.28
C ALA A 780 23.89 1.66 4.45
N VAL A 781 22.63 1.95 4.77
CA VAL A 781 22.13 3.29 5.09
C VAL A 781 21.46 3.26 6.46
N ALA A 782 21.89 4.13 7.38
CA ALA A 782 21.34 4.19 8.72
C ALA A 782 20.43 5.42 8.90
N GLY A 783 19.37 5.26 9.68
CA GLY A 783 18.47 6.31 10.12
C GLY A 783 18.37 6.36 11.65
N LEU A 784 18.09 7.53 12.20
CA LEU A 784 17.84 7.75 13.63
C LEU A 784 16.57 8.56 13.83
N MET A 785 15.91 8.36 14.98
CA MET A 785 14.73 9.10 15.40
C MET A 785 14.80 9.38 16.92
N ALA A 786 14.36 10.56 17.31
CA ALA A 786 14.06 10.89 18.71
C ALA A 786 12.69 11.58 18.75
N ARG A 787 11.76 11.07 19.57
CA ARG A 787 10.45 11.70 19.83
C ARG A 787 10.33 12.03 21.30
N TYR A 788 9.96 13.27 21.57
CA TYR A 788 9.68 13.76 22.91
C TYR A 788 8.21 14.18 23.02
N ASP A 789 7.45 13.52 23.89
CA ASP A 789 6.06 13.85 24.18
C ASP A 789 6.04 14.98 25.21
N VAL A 790 5.92 16.23 24.74
CA VAL A 790 5.89 17.45 25.57
C VAL A 790 4.69 17.40 26.51
N SER A 791 3.57 16.96 25.99
CA SER A 791 2.32 16.67 26.71
C SER A 791 1.62 15.47 26.06
N ASP A 792 0.47 15.07 26.56
CA ASP A 792 -0.36 14.02 25.97
C ASP A 792 -0.88 14.41 24.57
N GLN A 793 -0.90 15.72 24.28
CA GLN A 793 -1.38 16.29 23.03
C GLN A 793 -0.25 16.66 22.07
N LEU A 794 0.90 17.14 22.57
CA LEU A 794 2.00 17.67 21.77
C LEU A 794 3.22 16.77 21.80
N SER A 795 3.66 16.31 20.63
CA SER A 795 4.91 15.59 20.44
C SER A 795 5.84 16.31 19.47
N LEU A 796 7.14 16.25 19.73
CA LEU A 796 8.21 16.72 18.86
C LEU A 796 9.04 15.52 18.42
N THR A 797 9.24 15.39 17.11
CA THR A 797 10.02 14.27 16.54
C THR A 797 11.16 14.83 15.70
N LEU A 798 12.36 14.29 15.87
CA LEU A 798 13.52 14.53 15.03
C LEU A 798 13.88 13.23 14.30
N ASN A 799 13.91 13.27 12.98
CA ASN A 799 14.35 12.17 12.14
C ASN A 799 15.62 12.55 11.39
N VAL A 800 16.61 11.66 11.34
CA VAL A 800 17.84 11.80 10.56
C VAL A 800 17.96 10.58 9.64
N GLN A 801 17.91 10.79 8.34
CA GLN A 801 18.09 9.75 7.33
C GLN A 801 19.52 9.81 6.79
N ASN A 802 20.06 8.63 6.40
CA ASN A 802 21.43 8.50 5.90
C ASN A 802 22.47 9.21 6.82
N VAL A 803 22.47 8.85 8.10
CA VAL A 803 23.26 9.51 9.15
C VAL A 803 24.74 9.67 8.80
N PHE A 804 25.31 8.66 8.13
CA PHE A 804 26.73 8.64 7.74
C PHE A 804 27.00 9.29 6.38
N ASP A 805 26.01 9.89 5.76
CA ASP A 805 26.06 10.51 4.43
C ASP A 805 26.67 9.61 3.34
N ARG A 806 26.31 8.32 3.38
CA ARG A 806 26.81 7.32 2.42
C ARG A 806 26.39 7.70 1.00
N LYS A 807 27.37 7.85 0.08
CA LYS A 807 27.14 7.96 -1.37
C LYS A 807 27.08 6.55 -1.96
N TYR A 808 26.06 6.28 -2.76
CA TYR A 808 25.85 5.01 -3.46
C TYR A 808 24.96 5.21 -4.68
N ILE A 809 25.08 4.34 -5.66
CA ILE A 809 24.16 4.28 -6.80
C ILE A 809 22.93 3.47 -6.35
N ALA A 810 21.79 4.14 -6.29
CA ALA A 810 20.52 3.52 -5.87
C ALA A 810 19.90 2.68 -6.98
N SER A 811 20.01 3.11 -8.23
CA SER A 811 19.45 2.42 -9.40
C SER A 811 20.38 2.55 -10.60
N MET A 812 20.40 1.52 -11.43
CA MET A 812 21.05 1.47 -12.74
C MET A 812 20.00 1.05 -13.77
N SER A 813 19.88 1.82 -14.84
CA SER A 813 19.04 1.48 -15.99
C SER A 813 19.94 1.08 -17.17
N GLY A 814 19.83 -0.18 -17.56
CA GLY A 814 20.57 -0.68 -18.72
C GLY A 814 20.06 -0.15 -20.05
N TRP A 815 18.74 0.02 -20.16
CA TRP A 815 18.11 0.58 -21.35
C TRP A 815 18.55 2.02 -21.65
N TRP A 816 18.76 2.80 -20.59
CA TRP A 816 19.09 4.22 -20.68
C TRP A 816 20.57 4.53 -20.41
N TYR A 817 21.42 3.53 -20.11
CA TYR A 817 22.81 3.72 -19.67
C TYR A 817 22.96 4.80 -18.59
N SER A 818 22.00 4.88 -17.69
CA SER A 818 21.94 5.93 -16.70
C SER A 818 21.87 5.38 -15.26
N GLY A 819 22.43 6.14 -14.33
CA GLY A 819 22.40 5.84 -12.90
C GLY A 819 21.76 6.95 -12.08
N THR A 820 21.20 6.60 -10.93
CA THR A 820 20.72 7.57 -9.94
C THR A 820 21.40 7.33 -8.61
N TYR A 821 21.85 8.41 -7.96
CA TYR A 821 22.42 8.32 -6.61
C TYR A 821 21.33 8.28 -5.56
N GLY A 822 21.60 7.60 -4.45
CA GLY A 822 20.77 7.66 -3.24
C GLY A 822 20.86 9.04 -2.56
N ALA A 823 19.80 9.40 -1.84
CA ALA A 823 19.70 10.68 -1.16
C ALA A 823 20.82 10.87 -0.11
N PRO A 824 21.38 12.09 0.03
CA PRO A 824 22.33 12.44 1.08
C PRO A 824 21.67 12.43 2.46
N ARG A 825 22.47 12.68 3.50
CA ARG A 825 21.94 12.90 4.85
C ARG A 825 20.90 14.00 4.82
N SER A 826 19.75 13.72 5.47
CA SER A 826 18.69 14.70 5.69
C SER A 826 18.22 14.66 7.12
N VAL A 827 17.79 15.82 7.61
CA VAL A 827 17.27 16.02 8.96
C VAL A 827 15.89 16.64 8.81
N GLN A 828 14.91 16.17 9.59
CA GLN A 828 13.56 16.71 9.65
C GLN A 828 13.10 16.79 11.10
N ALA A 829 12.56 17.93 11.49
CA ALA A 829 11.88 18.14 12.76
C ALA A 829 10.37 18.29 12.52
N THR A 830 9.59 17.56 13.30
CA THR A 830 8.13 17.51 13.20
C THR A 830 7.51 17.83 14.56
N ALA A 831 6.56 18.76 14.60
CA ALA A 831 5.67 19.00 15.72
C ALA A 831 4.28 18.47 15.36
N ARG A 832 3.69 17.62 16.22
CA ARG A 832 2.34 17.09 16.06
C ARG A 832 1.51 17.41 17.30
N TYR A 833 0.38 18.04 17.06
CA TYR A 833 -0.63 18.33 18.10
C TYR A 833 -1.87 17.47 17.84
N ARG A 834 -2.37 16.79 18.88
CA ARG A 834 -3.61 16.00 18.87
C ARG A 834 -4.66 16.70 19.74
N PHE A 835 -5.88 16.84 19.18
CA PHE A 835 -6.99 17.49 19.88
C PHE A 835 -7.78 16.51 20.72
#